data_40c21d9ab09592caa427812f1a769994
#
_entry.id   40c21d9ab09592caa427812f1a769994
#
_cell.length_a   1.000
_cell.length_b   1.000
_cell.length_c   1.000
_cell.angle_alpha   90.00
_cell.angle_beta   90.00
_cell.angle_gamma   90.00
#
_symmetry.space_group_name_H-M   'P 1'
#
loop_
_entity.id
_entity.type
_entity.pdbx_description
1 polymer ?
#
loop_
_entity_poly.entity_id
_entity_poly.type
_entity_poly.pdbx_seq_one_letter_code
_entity_poly.pdbx_strand_id
1 'polypeptide(L)'
;MKLIYDHRDASICFGVEQLKKSLERQGSYFIEQFNGQGTVVLPVSGIIIQKVHTPRNQSPRYEDQAYRIYRSGERIHIEGSDSRGVMYGCLEWAERLARGATLDDGAEISNKPALGIRGIKYNLPYAPFDDGDPFVRNLETCMDMEYWRAFIDMLALNRYNCLSLWSEHPYHLMVVSSKFRAANPFSDVEIDRNIRFFRELFRYAANRGIDVYLFTWNIRLTPEVAKGLGLPENVGDYGNMYDDLIHRVGLPLNRYRGQSEVIRDYIREMVLQLLLTYPELKGLGTSASEWMDGSGYEREQWIVDTYVEAIKQSGREIPFIHRTNMQNAGKEIKELVQTRFDPSQFYISWKYSNAHCYSHPQPQFEKLWNAWNGIDLSTTQVLFTVRNDDVFTHRWGDPDFVRSYVLGMQKPYVKGFYWGADGYIWGSDFQHVDHGHKTWKYDFERHLFQFQLWGRLSYDPQTDDETWTHLQEGHYGPEHAPVFLDGLRKASRIIPAVNRLFWIDYDFQWHAESCLSQVSGFKTILDFVEAVPMPGVGVMGLPEFAQAEAEGRINERMLQYEEAPTDILQILEESSSAAEQAAQQLDSSLGEWKGGHAECTLHDLKSYAAMGRYYLCKFGAALELNRYKHTGDVTHKERAVALLEEACGHWDRLGYLWSLHNKPYYMARVKHTFGYPYYADDVRRDVELARLV
;
A
#
# COMPACT_ATOMS: atom_id res chain seq x y z
N MET A 1 40.63 5.74 6.86
CA MET A 1 40.02 4.53 6.24
C MET A 1 39.83 4.76 4.75
N LYS A 2 39.88 3.75 3.88
CA LYS A 2 39.63 3.87 2.44
C LYS A 2 38.30 3.21 2.09
N LEU A 3 37.50 3.87 1.22
CA LEU A 3 36.29 3.32 0.61
C LEU A 3 36.58 3.05 -0.88
N ILE A 4 36.36 1.81 -1.31
CA ILE A 4 36.58 1.38 -2.69
C ILE A 4 35.27 0.89 -3.28
N TYR A 5 34.78 1.52 -4.33
CA TYR A 5 33.50 1.17 -4.96
C TYR A 5 33.42 1.62 -6.43
N ASP A 6 32.42 1.13 -7.19
CA ASP A 6 32.14 1.60 -8.56
C ASP A 6 31.28 2.87 -8.53
N HIS A 7 31.89 4.02 -8.73
CA HIS A 7 31.22 5.35 -8.75
C HIS A 7 30.34 5.59 -9.97
N ARG A 8 30.36 4.71 -10.97
CA ARG A 8 29.51 4.82 -12.17
C ARG A 8 28.14 4.20 -11.96
N ASP A 9 27.98 3.41 -10.92
CA ASP A 9 26.75 2.76 -10.58
C ASP A 9 25.98 3.64 -9.56
N ALA A 10 24.91 4.28 -10.00
CA ALA A 10 24.19 5.25 -9.19
C ALA A 10 23.51 4.64 -7.95
N SER A 11 23.06 3.37 -8.02
CA SER A 11 22.48 2.67 -6.87
C SER A 11 23.54 2.36 -5.82
N ILE A 12 24.73 1.93 -6.24
CA ILE A 12 25.87 1.72 -5.34
C ILE A 12 26.27 3.05 -4.70
N CYS A 13 26.38 4.12 -5.49
CA CYS A 13 26.69 5.45 -4.95
C CYS A 13 25.71 5.90 -3.88
N PHE A 14 24.41 5.65 -4.07
CA PHE A 14 23.39 5.99 -3.06
C PHE A 14 23.62 5.22 -1.74
N GLY A 15 23.86 3.91 -1.82
CA GLY A 15 24.17 3.11 -0.63
C GLY A 15 25.44 3.57 0.09
N VAL A 16 26.51 3.86 -0.68
CA VAL A 16 27.79 4.37 -0.16
C VAL A 16 27.60 5.74 0.51
N GLU A 17 26.75 6.61 -0.04
CA GLU A 17 26.48 7.92 0.58
C GLU A 17 25.86 7.80 1.96
N GLN A 18 24.94 6.84 2.17
CA GLN A 18 24.39 6.59 3.50
C GLN A 18 25.44 6.00 4.46
N LEU A 19 26.29 5.12 3.95
CA LEU A 19 27.41 4.58 4.72
C LEU A 19 28.39 5.68 5.16
N LYS A 20 28.72 6.61 4.28
CA LYS A 20 29.56 7.78 4.61
C LYS A 20 28.98 8.60 5.75
N LYS A 21 27.69 8.92 5.68
CA LYS A 21 27.00 9.68 6.74
C LYS A 21 27.13 9.01 8.10
N SER A 22 27.01 7.69 8.16
CA SER A 22 27.18 6.93 9.41
C SER A 22 28.64 6.94 9.91
N LEU A 23 29.61 6.80 9.02
CA LEU A 23 31.02 6.86 9.36
C LEU A 23 31.46 8.26 9.87
N GLU A 24 30.97 9.33 9.24
CA GLU A 24 31.22 10.72 9.64
C GLU A 24 30.67 11.01 11.03
N ARG A 25 29.46 10.53 11.36
CA ARG A 25 28.87 10.67 12.70
C ARG A 25 29.73 10.00 13.78
N GLN A 26 30.47 8.94 13.42
CA GLN A 26 31.42 8.28 14.31
C GLN A 26 32.80 8.95 14.34
N GLY A 27 32.99 10.08 13.70
CA GLY A 27 34.27 10.78 13.61
C GLY A 27 35.32 10.10 12.71
N SER A 28 34.88 9.20 11.83
CA SER A 28 35.78 8.50 10.91
C SER A 28 36.07 9.33 9.68
N TYR A 29 37.35 9.52 9.38
CA TYR A 29 37.83 10.12 8.13
C TYR A 29 38.10 9.04 7.10
N PHE A 30 37.65 9.26 5.83
CA PHE A 30 37.84 8.31 4.76
C PHE A 30 38.38 8.98 3.48
N ILE A 31 39.09 8.19 2.68
CA ILE A 31 39.54 8.56 1.33
C ILE A 31 38.84 7.64 0.35
N GLU A 32 38.18 8.23 -0.67
CA GLU A 32 37.52 7.49 -1.73
C GLU A 32 38.54 7.04 -2.77
N GLN A 33 38.43 5.80 -3.19
CA GLN A 33 39.16 5.27 -4.31
C GLN A 33 38.19 4.56 -5.26
N PHE A 34 38.19 4.96 -6.52
CA PHE A 34 37.26 4.41 -7.50
C PHE A 34 37.87 3.18 -8.18
N ASN A 35 37.04 2.15 -8.40
CA ASN A 35 37.40 1.02 -9.24
C ASN A 35 37.39 1.49 -10.70
N GLY A 36 38.58 1.86 -11.24
CA GLY A 36 38.81 2.15 -12.64
C GLY A 36 39.48 0.97 -13.35
N GLN A 37 39.60 1.02 -14.68
CA GLN A 37 40.36 0.06 -15.46
C GLN A 37 41.87 0.18 -15.08
N GLY A 38 42.32 -0.65 -14.16
CA GLY A 38 43.70 -0.71 -13.70
C GLY A 38 43.83 -1.63 -12.48
N THR A 39 45.01 -2.14 -12.22
CA THR A 39 45.28 -2.97 -11.04
C THR A 39 45.12 -2.11 -9.79
N VAL A 40 43.99 -2.31 -9.08
CA VAL A 40 43.76 -1.63 -7.80
C VAL A 40 44.62 -2.30 -6.75
N VAL A 41 45.60 -1.58 -6.21
CA VAL A 41 46.32 -2.02 -5.03
C VAL A 41 45.38 -1.89 -3.82
N LEU A 42 44.86 -3.00 -3.32
CA LEU A 42 43.98 -3.01 -2.16
C LEU A 42 44.69 -2.46 -0.93
N PRO A 43 44.12 -1.51 -0.21
CA PRO A 43 44.74 -0.97 1.01
C PRO A 43 44.80 -2.02 2.11
N VAL A 44 45.67 -1.84 3.08
CA VAL A 44 45.78 -2.72 4.26
C VAL A 44 44.48 -2.65 5.07
N SER A 45 43.85 -1.46 5.21
CA SER A 45 42.60 -1.26 5.93
C SER A 45 41.60 -0.48 5.11
N GLY A 46 40.30 -0.78 5.23
CA GLY A 46 39.25 -0.07 4.54
C GLY A 46 37.96 -0.89 4.29
N ILE A 47 37.01 -0.29 3.56
CA ILE A 47 35.79 -0.96 3.13
C ILE A 47 35.84 -1.15 1.62
N ILE A 48 35.67 -2.38 1.18
CA ILE A 48 35.65 -2.80 -0.23
C ILE A 48 34.19 -3.15 -0.59
N ILE A 49 33.65 -2.48 -1.57
CA ILE A 49 32.24 -2.55 -1.97
C ILE A 49 32.17 -2.97 -3.45
N GLN A 50 31.60 -4.13 -3.74
CA GLN A 50 31.64 -4.69 -5.09
C GLN A 50 30.47 -5.61 -5.42
N LYS A 51 30.17 -5.72 -6.72
CA LYS A 51 29.31 -6.79 -7.24
C LYS A 51 30.13 -8.07 -7.41
N VAL A 52 29.53 -9.19 -7.03
CA VAL A 52 30.13 -10.51 -7.21
C VAL A 52 29.41 -11.23 -8.35
N HIS A 53 30.14 -11.47 -9.44
CA HIS A 53 29.61 -12.25 -10.55
C HIS A 53 29.71 -13.75 -10.24
N THR A 54 28.58 -14.41 -10.08
CA THR A 54 28.54 -15.87 -10.01
C THR A 54 28.67 -16.42 -11.43
N PRO A 55 29.67 -17.30 -11.72
CA PRO A 55 29.74 -17.96 -13.01
C PRO A 55 28.46 -18.75 -13.29
N ARG A 56 27.91 -18.67 -14.49
CA ARG A 56 26.63 -19.30 -14.90
C ARG A 56 26.53 -20.80 -14.63
N ASN A 57 27.62 -21.50 -14.37
CA ASN A 57 27.73 -22.95 -14.19
C ASN A 57 27.91 -23.40 -12.73
N GLN A 58 27.86 -22.51 -11.76
CA GLN A 58 27.88 -22.86 -10.33
C GLN A 58 26.57 -22.49 -9.70
N SER A 59 26.07 -23.34 -8.79
CA SER A 59 24.85 -23.00 -8.00
C SER A 59 24.97 -21.57 -7.51
N PRO A 60 23.96 -20.71 -7.77
CA PRO A 60 24.08 -19.29 -7.44
C PRO A 60 24.34 -19.15 -5.94
N ARG A 61 25.53 -18.71 -5.56
CA ARG A 61 25.82 -18.32 -4.16
C ARG A 61 24.96 -17.15 -3.71
N TYR A 62 24.43 -16.42 -4.67
CA TYR A 62 23.63 -15.24 -4.45
C TYR A 62 22.38 -15.26 -5.34
N GLU A 63 21.24 -15.17 -4.71
CA GLU A 63 19.99 -14.83 -5.39
C GLU A 63 19.98 -13.33 -5.70
N ASP A 64 19.13 -12.88 -6.63
CA ASP A 64 19.00 -11.47 -6.98
C ASP A 64 18.80 -10.58 -5.72
N GLN A 65 19.47 -9.44 -5.69
CA GLN A 65 19.41 -8.45 -4.61
C GLN A 65 19.94 -8.92 -3.24
N ALA A 66 20.64 -10.05 -3.20
CA ALA A 66 21.31 -10.54 -1.99
C ALA A 66 22.61 -9.78 -1.72
N TYR A 67 22.99 -9.68 -0.46
CA TYR A 67 24.25 -9.12 -0.03
C TYR A 67 24.95 -9.99 1.02
N ARG A 68 26.25 -9.74 1.16
CA ARG A 68 27.09 -10.27 2.20
C ARG A 68 28.04 -9.19 2.70
N ILE A 69 28.17 -9.09 4.02
CA ILE A 69 29.11 -8.19 4.70
C ILE A 69 29.99 -9.07 5.57
N TYR A 70 31.31 -9.02 5.39
CA TYR A 70 32.22 -9.79 6.20
C TYR A 70 33.54 -9.04 6.45
N ARG A 71 34.21 -9.40 7.54
CA ARG A 71 35.53 -8.88 7.86
C ARG A 71 36.61 -9.90 7.51
N SER A 72 37.72 -9.42 6.94
CA SER A 72 38.94 -10.20 6.68
C SER A 72 40.14 -9.35 7.05
N GLY A 73 40.73 -9.63 8.20
CA GLY A 73 41.77 -8.81 8.82
C GLY A 73 41.26 -7.39 9.12
N GLU A 74 41.93 -6.39 8.56
CA GLU A 74 41.51 -4.98 8.75
C GLU A 74 40.56 -4.46 7.67
N ARG A 75 40.02 -5.34 6.84
CA ARG A 75 39.08 -4.95 5.75
C ARG A 75 37.68 -5.44 6.04
N ILE A 76 36.71 -4.59 5.74
CA ILE A 76 35.30 -4.95 5.64
C ILE A 76 34.97 -5.06 4.17
N HIS A 77 34.32 -6.15 3.79
CA HIS A 77 33.85 -6.40 2.44
C HIS A 77 32.33 -6.30 2.44
N ILE A 78 31.78 -5.53 1.50
CA ILE A 78 30.33 -5.46 1.22
C ILE A 78 30.16 -5.94 -0.22
N GLU A 79 29.58 -7.11 -0.37
CA GLU A 79 29.39 -7.78 -1.64
C GLU A 79 27.90 -7.94 -1.92
N GLY A 80 27.48 -7.75 -3.17
CA GLY A 80 26.11 -8.00 -3.60
C GLY A 80 26.07 -8.78 -4.91
N SER A 81 24.96 -9.51 -5.11
CA SER A 81 24.69 -10.23 -6.36
C SER A 81 24.50 -9.28 -7.56
N ASP A 82 23.99 -8.09 -7.29
CA ASP A 82 23.74 -7.02 -8.24
C ASP A 82 23.91 -5.64 -7.56
N SER A 83 23.62 -4.57 -8.28
CA SER A 83 23.74 -3.20 -7.77
C SER A 83 22.82 -2.94 -6.56
N ARG A 84 21.62 -3.54 -6.54
CA ARG A 84 20.68 -3.43 -5.42
C ARG A 84 21.18 -4.17 -4.20
N GLY A 85 21.69 -5.38 -4.38
CA GLY A 85 22.31 -6.15 -3.29
C GLY A 85 23.46 -5.38 -2.64
N VAL A 86 24.34 -4.78 -3.44
CA VAL A 86 25.43 -3.93 -2.91
C VAL A 86 24.87 -2.72 -2.16
N MET A 87 23.89 -2.02 -2.73
CA MET A 87 23.22 -0.90 -2.08
C MET A 87 22.62 -1.31 -0.73
N TYR A 88 21.89 -2.41 -0.69
CA TYR A 88 21.29 -2.91 0.55
C TYR A 88 22.32 -3.32 1.59
N GLY A 89 23.45 -3.93 1.17
CA GLY A 89 24.56 -4.21 2.06
C GLY A 89 25.19 -2.94 2.65
N CYS A 90 25.33 -1.88 1.85
CA CYS A 90 25.82 -0.58 2.34
C CYS A 90 24.82 0.05 3.34
N LEU A 91 23.52 0.01 3.05
CA LEU A 91 22.47 0.50 3.95
C LEU A 91 22.45 -0.28 5.26
N GLU A 92 22.53 -1.61 5.20
CA GLU A 92 22.58 -2.47 6.39
C GLU A 92 23.78 -2.15 7.27
N TRP A 93 24.97 -2.02 6.66
CA TRP A 93 26.16 -1.72 7.42
C TRP A 93 26.11 -0.29 8.01
N ALA A 94 25.57 0.67 7.28
CA ALA A 94 25.36 2.03 7.77
C ALA A 94 24.46 2.08 9.00
N GLU A 95 23.37 1.32 8.98
CA GLU A 95 22.41 1.23 10.11
C GLU A 95 23.03 0.53 11.32
N ARG A 96 23.79 -0.54 11.11
CA ARG A 96 24.53 -1.23 12.20
C ARG A 96 25.59 -0.35 12.83
N LEU A 97 26.34 0.38 12.01
CA LEU A 97 27.31 1.35 12.50
C LEU A 97 26.65 2.45 13.34
N ALA A 98 25.50 2.96 12.90
CA ALA A 98 24.76 3.96 13.68
C ALA A 98 24.36 3.47 15.08
N ARG A 99 24.17 2.16 15.23
CA ARG A 99 23.92 1.49 16.53
C ARG A 99 25.20 1.09 17.27
N GLY A 100 26.38 1.49 16.79
CA GLY A 100 27.65 1.17 17.42
C GLY A 100 28.13 -0.27 17.17
N ALA A 101 27.58 -0.97 16.19
CA ALA A 101 28.00 -2.34 15.91
C ALA A 101 29.44 -2.41 15.37
N THR A 102 30.16 -3.46 15.75
CA THR A 102 31.44 -3.85 15.21
C THR A 102 31.30 -5.20 14.53
N LEU A 103 32.21 -5.50 13.63
CA LEU A 103 32.29 -6.81 12.97
C LEU A 103 33.60 -7.47 13.29
N ASP A 104 33.58 -8.62 13.97
CA ASP A 104 34.75 -9.38 14.32
C ASP A 104 35.39 -10.02 13.08
N ASP A 105 36.69 -10.33 13.16
CA ASP A 105 37.39 -11.02 12.08
C ASP A 105 36.80 -12.42 11.87
N GLY A 106 36.45 -12.73 10.62
CA GLY A 106 35.75 -13.95 10.24
C GLY A 106 34.22 -13.93 10.46
N ALA A 107 33.64 -12.89 11.07
CA ALA A 107 32.22 -12.75 11.16
C ALA A 107 31.58 -12.35 9.81
N GLU A 108 30.39 -12.84 9.56
CA GLU A 108 29.64 -12.60 8.33
C GLU A 108 28.16 -12.22 8.62
N ILE A 109 27.66 -11.24 7.90
CA ILE A 109 26.25 -10.88 7.82
C ILE A 109 25.81 -11.05 6.38
N SER A 110 24.80 -11.85 6.14
CA SER A 110 24.26 -12.04 4.78
C SER A 110 22.74 -12.04 4.81
N ASN A 111 22.11 -11.51 3.76
CA ASN A 111 20.67 -11.53 3.61
C ASN A 111 20.25 -11.48 2.13
N LYS A 112 19.00 -11.88 1.89
CA LYS A 112 18.35 -11.88 0.58
C LYS A 112 16.87 -11.55 0.73
N PRO A 113 16.20 -11.02 -0.31
CA PRO A 113 14.80 -10.66 -0.20
C PRO A 113 13.91 -11.88 -0.04
N ALA A 114 12.96 -11.81 0.90
CA ALA A 114 11.89 -12.78 1.06
C ALA A 114 10.91 -12.74 -0.14
N LEU A 115 10.70 -11.56 -0.72
CA LEU A 115 9.90 -11.33 -1.91
C LEU A 115 10.71 -10.55 -2.96
N GLY A 116 10.77 -11.04 -4.19
CA GLY A 116 11.61 -10.47 -5.26
C GLY A 116 11.19 -9.05 -5.68
N ILE A 117 9.89 -8.79 -5.79
CA ILE A 117 9.30 -7.46 -6.07
C ILE A 117 8.60 -6.95 -4.82
N ARG A 118 9.01 -5.78 -4.38
CA ARG A 118 8.49 -5.10 -3.18
C ARG A 118 8.12 -3.69 -3.58
N GLY A 119 6.83 -3.51 -3.91
CA GLY A 119 6.36 -2.32 -4.60
C GLY A 119 5.40 -1.45 -3.80
N ILE A 120 5.31 -0.22 -4.27
CA ILE A 120 4.24 0.71 -3.92
C ILE A 120 3.31 0.88 -5.12
N LYS A 121 2.00 0.78 -4.84
CA LYS A 121 0.96 1.25 -5.74
C LYS A 121 0.75 2.74 -5.47
N TYR A 122 0.93 3.56 -6.50
CA TYR A 122 0.79 5.00 -6.41
C TYR A 122 -0.19 5.51 -7.45
N ASN A 123 -1.29 6.13 -7.02
CA ASN A 123 -2.25 6.73 -7.94
C ASN A 123 -1.75 8.09 -8.39
N LEU A 124 -1.75 8.32 -9.70
CA LEU A 124 -1.51 9.66 -10.24
C LEU A 124 -2.82 10.45 -10.22
N PRO A 125 -2.79 11.74 -9.84
CA PRO A 125 -4.00 12.57 -9.79
C PRO A 125 -4.54 12.98 -11.17
N TYR A 126 -3.82 12.64 -12.24
CA TYR A 126 -4.16 13.00 -13.62
C TYR A 126 -4.96 11.88 -14.25
N ALA A 127 -6.18 12.16 -14.70
CA ALA A 127 -7.14 11.15 -15.14
C ALA A 127 -7.23 9.98 -14.13
N PRO A 128 -7.53 10.27 -12.86
CA PRO A 128 -7.65 9.23 -11.84
C PRO A 128 -8.92 8.42 -12.06
N PHE A 129 -8.92 7.18 -11.55
CA PHE A 129 -10.12 6.35 -11.56
C PHE A 129 -11.12 6.76 -10.46
N ASP A 130 -10.71 7.60 -9.54
CA ASP A 130 -11.50 8.12 -8.43
C ASP A 130 -11.29 9.63 -8.26
N ASP A 131 -12.08 10.30 -7.44
CA ASP A 131 -12.03 11.72 -7.15
C ASP A 131 -11.97 11.97 -5.64
N GLY A 132 -11.73 13.21 -5.25
CA GLY A 132 -11.70 13.64 -3.86
C GLY A 132 -10.47 14.47 -3.50
N ASP A 133 -10.45 14.95 -2.26
CA ASP A 133 -9.37 15.84 -1.80
C ASP A 133 -7.97 15.27 -1.96
N PRO A 134 -7.71 13.96 -1.75
CA PRO A 134 -6.37 13.41 -1.97
C PRO A 134 -5.83 13.65 -3.38
N PHE A 135 -6.69 13.56 -4.41
CA PHE A 135 -6.29 13.79 -5.80
C PHE A 135 -6.15 15.28 -6.12
N VAL A 136 -7.18 16.07 -5.79
CA VAL A 136 -7.20 17.51 -6.12
C VAL A 136 -6.05 18.26 -5.44
N ARG A 137 -5.77 17.94 -4.17
CA ARG A 137 -4.72 18.59 -3.37
C ARG A 137 -3.31 18.21 -3.80
N ASN A 138 -3.14 17.15 -4.58
CA ASN A 138 -1.83 16.63 -4.99
C ASN A 138 -1.50 16.84 -6.47
N LEU A 139 -2.31 17.59 -7.22
CA LEU A 139 -2.04 17.89 -8.63
C LEU A 139 -0.66 18.52 -8.82
N GLU A 140 -0.33 19.55 -8.05
CA GLU A 140 0.96 20.24 -8.11
C GLU A 140 2.08 19.40 -7.49
N THR A 141 1.83 18.76 -6.35
CA THR A 141 2.81 17.92 -5.65
C THR A 141 3.33 16.80 -6.54
N CYS A 142 2.45 16.14 -7.31
CA CYS A 142 2.84 15.07 -8.22
C CYS A 142 3.57 15.56 -9.49
N MET A 143 3.69 16.87 -9.72
CA MET A 143 4.57 17.48 -10.72
C MET A 143 5.82 18.13 -10.12
N ASP A 144 6.08 17.94 -8.85
CA ASP A 144 7.26 18.44 -8.15
C ASP A 144 8.33 17.34 -7.99
N MET A 145 9.50 17.53 -8.59
CA MET A 145 10.62 16.61 -8.44
C MET A 145 11.21 16.57 -7.02
N GLU A 146 11.04 17.62 -6.21
CA GLU A 146 11.47 17.59 -4.81
C GLU A 146 10.70 16.54 -4.03
N TYR A 147 9.38 16.51 -4.23
CA TYR A 147 8.51 15.47 -3.66
C TYR A 147 8.95 14.06 -4.08
N TRP A 148 9.10 13.82 -5.38
CA TRP A 148 9.47 12.50 -5.88
C TRP A 148 10.85 12.04 -5.42
N ARG A 149 11.81 12.95 -5.33
CA ARG A 149 13.13 12.61 -4.76
C ARG A 149 13.02 12.15 -3.32
N ALA A 150 12.28 12.87 -2.48
CA ALA A 150 12.06 12.49 -1.09
C ALA A 150 11.33 11.15 -0.99
N PHE A 151 10.27 10.94 -1.77
CA PHE A 151 9.49 9.70 -1.77
C PHE A 151 10.30 8.50 -2.25
N ILE A 152 11.02 8.62 -3.36
CA ILE A 152 11.84 7.55 -3.95
C ILE A 152 13.03 7.22 -3.05
N ASP A 153 13.68 8.21 -2.46
CA ASP A 153 14.77 7.97 -1.49
C ASP A 153 14.24 7.22 -0.26
N MET A 154 13.06 7.59 0.26
CA MET A 154 12.40 6.87 1.34
C MET A 154 12.12 5.41 0.96
N LEU A 155 11.65 5.14 -0.26
CA LEU A 155 11.42 3.79 -0.75
C LEU A 155 12.72 2.97 -0.79
N ALA A 156 13.78 3.52 -1.37
CA ALA A 156 15.07 2.85 -1.49
C ALA A 156 15.68 2.53 -0.12
N LEU A 157 15.64 3.48 0.83
CA LEU A 157 16.10 3.31 2.22
C LEU A 157 15.36 2.18 2.93
N ASN A 158 14.10 1.95 2.59
CA ASN A 158 13.28 0.91 3.19
C ASN A 158 13.15 -0.36 2.34
N ARG A 159 14.12 -0.60 1.45
CA ARG A 159 14.28 -1.85 0.68
C ARG A 159 13.18 -2.10 -0.38
N TYR A 160 12.36 -1.10 -0.72
CA TYR A 160 11.50 -1.20 -1.90
C TYR A 160 12.32 -1.18 -3.19
N ASN A 161 11.78 -1.81 -4.22
CA ASN A 161 12.43 -1.88 -5.53
C ASN A 161 11.45 -1.68 -6.71
N CYS A 162 10.21 -1.34 -6.41
CA CYS A 162 9.18 -1.15 -7.43
C CYS A 162 8.27 0.03 -7.09
N LEU A 163 8.02 0.88 -8.07
CA LEU A 163 7.02 1.94 -8.05
C LEU A 163 6.03 1.70 -9.18
N SER A 164 4.81 1.31 -8.82
CA SER A 164 3.72 1.08 -9.75
C SER A 164 2.84 2.33 -9.80
N LEU A 165 2.96 3.11 -10.86
CA LEU A 165 2.17 4.31 -11.11
C LEU A 165 0.86 3.97 -11.81
N TRP A 166 -0.26 4.46 -11.28
CA TRP A 166 -1.60 4.13 -11.76
C TRP A 166 -2.34 5.38 -12.24
N SER A 167 -2.87 5.33 -13.45
CA SER A 167 -3.75 6.35 -14.04
C SER A 167 -4.64 5.69 -15.09
N GLU A 168 -5.88 6.13 -15.21
CA GLU A 168 -6.76 5.56 -16.25
C GLU A 168 -6.28 5.93 -17.65
N HIS A 169 -5.82 7.16 -17.84
CA HIS A 169 -5.35 7.64 -19.14
C HIS A 169 -4.22 8.68 -19.00
N PRO A 170 -2.98 8.25 -18.76
CA PRO A 170 -1.85 9.18 -18.58
C PRO A 170 -1.25 9.69 -19.89
N TYR A 171 -1.61 9.12 -21.03
CA TYR A 171 -0.91 9.29 -22.30
C TYR A 171 -0.84 10.74 -22.78
N HIS A 172 -1.93 11.49 -22.63
CA HIS A 172 -1.99 12.90 -23.04
C HIS A 172 -0.98 13.79 -22.29
N LEU A 173 -0.55 13.38 -21.10
CA LEU A 173 0.48 14.07 -20.32
C LEU A 173 1.90 13.63 -20.66
N MET A 174 2.05 12.36 -21.02
CA MET A 174 3.37 11.71 -21.07
C MET A 174 3.95 11.64 -22.48
N VAL A 175 3.10 11.57 -23.49
CA VAL A 175 3.57 11.33 -24.86
C VAL A 175 2.78 12.13 -25.88
N VAL A 176 3.36 12.27 -27.07
CA VAL A 176 2.70 12.85 -28.24
C VAL A 176 2.91 11.94 -29.45
N SER A 177 1.89 11.81 -30.27
CA SER A 177 1.98 11.16 -31.57
C SER A 177 1.55 12.12 -32.67
N SER A 178 2.33 12.20 -33.75
CA SER A 178 1.94 12.97 -34.94
C SER A 178 0.66 12.43 -35.59
N LYS A 179 0.42 11.10 -35.48
CA LYS A 179 -0.78 10.45 -36.01
C LYS A 179 -2.06 10.91 -35.30
N PHE A 180 -1.98 11.20 -34.01
CA PHE A 180 -3.10 11.58 -33.17
C PHE A 180 -2.88 12.93 -32.47
N ARG A 181 -2.18 13.87 -33.13
CA ARG A 181 -1.86 15.19 -32.53
C ARG A 181 -3.12 15.93 -32.03
N ALA A 182 -4.22 15.83 -32.79
CA ALA A 182 -5.49 16.46 -32.42
C ALA A 182 -6.13 15.91 -31.14
N ALA A 183 -5.74 14.70 -30.72
CA ALA A 183 -6.21 14.09 -29.49
C ALA A 183 -5.39 14.49 -28.26
N ASN A 184 -4.30 15.26 -28.43
CA ASN A 184 -3.53 15.77 -27.29
C ASN A 184 -3.94 17.23 -26.99
N PRO A 185 -4.51 17.53 -25.81
CA PRO A 185 -4.99 18.86 -25.47
C PRO A 185 -3.87 19.87 -25.16
N PHE A 186 -2.65 19.40 -24.89
CA PHE A 186 -1.53 20.26 -24.52
C PHE A 186 -0.82 20.85 -25.74
N SER A 187 -0.28 22.04 -25.57
CA SER A 187 0.66 22.63 -26.51
C SER A 187 1.98 21.86 -26.57
N ASP A 188 2.77 22.06 -27.63
CA ASP A 188 4.06 21.38 -27.76
C ASP A 188 5.03 21.75 -26.62
N VAL A 189 4.96 22.96 -26.09
CA VAL A 189 5.79 23.44 -24.99
C VAL A 189 5.39 22.73 -23.68
N GLU A 190 4.09 22.56 -23.43
CA GLU A 190 3.58 21.89 -22.22
C GLU A 190 3.91 20.40 -22.25
N ILE A 191 3.69 19.73 -23.38
CA ILE A 191 4.00 18.30 -23.50
C ILE A 191 5.50 18.04 -23.40
N ASP A 192 6.35 18.86 -23.97
CA ASP A 192 7.80 18.76 -23.83
C ASP A 192 8.27 18.93 -22.39
N ARG A 193 7.66 19.85 -21.65
CA ARG A 193 7.92 20.02 -20.21
C ARG A 193 7.52 18.76 -19.44
N ASN A 194 6.34 18.21 -19.71
CA ASN A 194 5.85 17.03 -19.05
C ASN A 194 6.71 15.80 -19.38
N ILE A 195 7.09 15.61 -20.63
CA ILE A 195 7.99 14.53 -21.05
C ILE A 195 9.34 14.61 -20.31
N ARG A 196 9.93 15.79 -20.22
CA ARG A 196 11.18 15.98 -19.45
C ARG A 196 11.02 15.64 -17.99
N PHE A 197 9.91 16.03 -17.38
CA PHE A 197 9.59 15.73 -15.98
C PHE A 197 9.51 14.21 -15.75
N PHE A 198 8.69 13.47 -16.50
CA PHE A 198 8.55 12.02 -16.32
C PHE A 198 9.83 11.26 -16.64
N ARG A 199 10.61 11.74 -17.62
CA ARG A 199 11.93 11.16 -17.91
C ARG A 199 12.91 11.35 -16.75
N GLU A 200 12.92 12.52 -16.12
CA GLU A 200 13.73 12.77 -14.92
C GLU A 200 13.28 11.87 -13.77
N LEU A 201 11.97 11.76 -13.53
CA LEU A 201 11.37 10.92 -12.49
C LEU A 201 11.80 9.45 -12.66
N PHE A 202 11.63 8.88 -13.85
CA PHE A 202 11.94 7.47 -14.09
C PHE A 202 13.45 7.19 -13.98
N ARG A 203 14.28 8.11 -14.47
CA ARG A 203 15.72 8.03 -14.31
C ARG A 203 16.15 8.12 -12.85
N TYR A 204 15.54 9.02 -12.08
CA TYR A 204 15.83 9.15 -10.66
C TYR A 204 15.48 7.87 -9.91
N ALA A 205 14.32 7.29 -10.18
CA ALA A 205 13.91 6.00 -9.59
C ALA A 205 14.89 4.87 -9.95
N ALA A 206 15.26 4.75 -11.24
CA ALA A 206 16.22 3.75 -11.68
C ALA A 206 17.58 3.89 -10.97
N ASN A 207 18.05 5.13 -10.76
CA ASN A 207 19.29 5.43 -10.03
C ASN A 207 19.24 5.06 -8.53
N ARG A 208 18.05 4.79 -7.99
CA ARG A 208 17.81 4.30 -6.62
C ARG A 208 17.47 2.81 -6.57
N GLY A 209 17.62 2.11 -7.70
CA GLY A 209 17.26 0.70 -7.80
C GLY A 209 15.74 0.46 -7.77
N ILE A 210 14.94 1.47 -8.06
CA ILE A 210 13.48 1.38 -8.11
C ILE A 210 13.04 1.21 -9.57
N ASP A 211 12.41 0.09 -9.88
CA ASP A 211 11.79 -0.17 -11.17
C ASP A 211 10.43 0.52 -11.25
N VAL A 212 10.20 1.32 -12.28
CA VAL A 212 8.91 1.99 -12.50
C VAL A 212 8.06 1.19 -13.48
N TYR A 213 6.82 0.89 -13.07
CA TYR A 213 5.78 0.30 -13.90
C TYR A 213 4.64 1.29 -14.07
N LEU A 214 4.12 1.41 -15.29
CA LEU A 214 2.94 2.24 -15.54
C LEU A 214 1.73 1.36 -15.78
N PHE A 215 0.69 1.56 -14.96
CA PHE A 215 -0.60 0.93 -15.08
C PHE A 215 -1.61 1.86 -15.68
N THR A 216 -2.33 1.38 -16.70
CA THR A 216 -3.38 2.13 -17.38
C THR A 216 -4.63 1.28 -17.55
N TRP A 217 -5.76 1.95 -17.77
CA TRP A 217 -6.98 1.25 -18.16
C TRP A 217 -7.06 1.14 -19.68
N ASN A 218 -7.58 0.04 -20.11
CA ASN A 218 -7.48 -0.42 -21.48
C ASN A 218 -8.26 0.41 -22.51
N ILE A 219 -9.41 0.98 -22.10
CA ILE A 219 -10.33 1.69 -22.99
C ILE A 219 -10.76 3.08 -22.50
N ARG A 220 -10.07 3.62 -21.50
CA ARG A 220 -10.43 4.91 -20.93
C ARG A 220 -9.83 6.07 -21.75
N LEU A 221 -10.64 7.08 -21.96
CA LEU A 221 -10.25 8.34 -22.63
C LEU A 221 -10.74 9.52 -21.80
N THR A 222 -10.00 10.63 -21.83
CA THR A 222 -10.53 11.90 -21.35
C THR A 222 -11.44 12.53 -22.40
N PRO A 223 -12.36 13.45 -22.02
CA PRO A 223 -13.25 14.15 -22.98
C PRO A 223 -12.49 14.83 -24.10
N GLU A 224 -11.37 15.49 -23.76
CA GLU A 224 -10.55 16.21 -24.72
C GLU A 224 -9.92 15.26 -25.74
N VAL A 225 -9.43 14.11 -25.29
CA VAL A 225 -8.90 13.06 -26.15
C VAL A 225 -10.00 12.52 -27.07
N ALA A 226 -11.17 12.21 -26.53
CA ALA A 226 -12.30 11.71 -27.29
C ALA A 226 -12.71 12.69 -28.39
N LYS A 227 -12.81 13.98 -28.07
CA LYS A 227 -13.08 15.05 -29.02
C LYS A 227 -12.06 15.12 -30.14
N GLY A 228 -10.77 15.06 -29.78
CA GLY A 228 -9.68 15.05 -30.74
C GLY A 228 -9.65 13.82 -31.65
N LEU A 229 -10.24 12.70 -31.22
CA LEU A 229 -10.45 11.49 -32.02
C LEU A 229 -11.74 11.53 -32.86
N GLY A 230 -12.52 12.62 -32.80
CA GLY A 230 -13.83 12.71 -33.47
C GLY A 230 -14.91 11.83 -32.85
N LEU A 231 -14.74 11.47 -31.58
CA LEU A 231 -15.69 10.67 -30.82
C LEU A 231 -16.61 11.60 -29.99
N PRO A 232 -17.84 11.18 -29.68
CA PRO A 232 -18.74 11.99 -28.85
C PRO A 232 -18.13 12.26 -27.47
N GLU A 233 -18.21 13.49 -26.97
CA GLU A 233 -17.62 13.89 -25.68
C GLU A 233 -18.37 13.31 -24.48
N ASN A 234 -19.65 13.00 -24.66
CA ASN A 234 -20.53 12.46 -23.63
C ASN A 234 -21.02 11.06 -24.03
N VAL A 235 -20.16 10.07 -24.03
CA VAL A 235 -20.59 8.68 -24.21
C VAL A 235 -20.41 7.95 -22.90
N GLY A 236 -21.47 7.81 -22.19
CA GLY A 236 -21.45 6.98 -21.04
C GLY A 236 -22.74 7.07 -20.28
N ASP A 237 -23.71 6.42 -20.77
CA ASP A 237 -24.78 5.96 -19.92
C ASP A 237 -24.32 4.62 -19.33
N TYR A 238 -23.93 4.63 -18.08
CA TYR A 238 -23.54 3.44 -17.32
C TYR A 238 -24.59 3.19 -16.27
N GLY A 239 -25.60 2.44 -16.63
CA GLY A 239 -26.55 1.88 -15.67
C GLY A 239 -25.87 0.91 -14.69
N ASN A 240 -24.94 1.39 -13.90
CA ASN A 240 -24.24 0.65 -12.86
C ASN A 240 -24.13 1.46 -11.58
N MET A 241 -24.02 0.77 -10.50
CA MET A 241 -23.94 1.18 -9.10
C MET A 241 -22.98 2.37 -8.79
N TYR A 242 -22.17 2.79 -9.77
CA TYR A 242 -21.22 3.90 -9.67
C TYR A 242 -21.66 5.18 -10.39
N ASP A 243 -22.71 5.14 -11.20
CA ASP A 243 -23.07 6.28 -12.08
C ASP A 243 -23.62 7.49 -11.34
N ASP A 244 -24.40 7.27 -10.29
CA ASP A 244 -24.98 8.36 -9.50
C ASP A 244 -23.94 9.21 -8.77
N LEU A 245 -22.75 8.69 -8.55
CA LEU A 245 -21.69 9.34 -7.81
C LEU A 245 -20.75 10.15 -8.71
N ILE A 246 -20.46 9.64 -9.92
CA ILE A 246 -19.58 10.32 -10.89
C ILE A 246 -20.21 11.60 -11.41
N HIS A 247 -21.55 11.64 -11.56
CA HIS A 247 -22.27 12.83 -11.98
C HIS A 247 -22.29 13.97 -10.95
N ARG A 248 -22.00 13.67 -9.67
CA ARG A 248 -22.05 14.69 -8.60
C ARG A 248 -20.80 15.53 -8.47
N VAL A 249 -19.65 15.09 -8.97
CA VAL A 249 -18.34 15.70 -8.65
C VAL A 249 -17.63 16.33 -9.85
N GLY A 250 -18.23 16.30 -11.03
CA GLY A 250 -17.83 17.16 -12.17
C GLY A 250 -16.47 16.86 -12.81
N LEU A 251 -15.88 15.69 -12.62
CA LEU A 251 -14.75 15.22 -13.40
C LEU A 251 -15.26 14.26 -14.49
N PRO A 252 -15.40 14.73 -15.73
CA PRO A 252 -15.93 13.90 -16.78
C PRO A 252 -14.86 12.92 -17.26
N LEU A 253 -14.95 11.67 -16.83
CA LEU A 253 -14.26 10.56 -17.46
C LEU A 253 -15.22 9.94 -18.46
N ASN A 254 -14.96 10.15 -19.75
CA ASN A 254 -15.71 9.47 -20.79
C ASN A 254 -15.33 7.99 -20.81
N ARG A 255 -16.30 7.17 -20.48
CA ARG A 255 -16.17 5.71 -20.51
C ARG A 255 -16.71 5.21 -21.83
N TYR A 256 -15.85 4.90 -22.78
CA TYR A 256 -16.27 4.23 -23.98
C TYR A 256 -16.48 2.76 -23.71
N ARG A 257 -17.76 2.33 -23.84
CA ARG A 257 -18.06 0.90 -24.05
C ARG A 257 -17.94 0.65 -25.54
N GLY A 258 -17.05 0.05 -26.03
CA GLY A 258 -17.01 -0.24 -27.43
C GLY A 258 -15.57 -0.28 -27.89
N GLN A 259 -15.26 -1.41 -28.42
CA GLN A 259 -14.02 -1.75 -29.07
C GLN A 259 -14.02 -1.10 -30.45
N SER A 260 -13.95 0.24 -30.51
CA SER A 260 -13.84 0.93 -31.79
C SER A 260 -12.41 0.81 -32.31
N GLU A 261 -12.26 0.67 -33.64
CA GLU A 261 -10.95 0.63 -34.28
C GLU A 261 -10.11 1.86 -34.00
N VAL A 262 -10.75 3.03 -33.92
CA VAL A 262 -10.07 4.31 -33.64
C VAL A 262 -9.45 4.27 -32.23
N ILE A 263 -10.18 3.79 -31.22
CA ILE A 263 -9.66 3.68 -29.85
C ILE A 263 -8.53 2.63 -29.78
N ARG A 264 -8.70 1.49 -30.44
CA ARG A 264 -7.66 0.46 -30.51
C ARG A 264 -6.37 0.99 -31.11
N ASP A 265 -6.46 1.67 -32.23
CA ASP A 265 -5.31 2.25 -32.92
C ASP A 265 -4.66 3.36 -32.11
N TYR A 266 -5.46 4.18 -31.43
CA TYR A 266 -4.97 5.23 -30.55
C TYR A 266 -4.23 4.64 -29.33
N ILE A 267 -4.82 3.71 -28.61
CA ILE A 267 -4.16 3.07 -27.43
C ILE A 267 -2.87 2.40 -27.85
N ARG A 268 -2.87 1.61 -28.94
CA ARG A 268 -1.65 0.96 -29.46
C ARG A 268 -0.55 1.96 -29.77
N GLU A 269 -0.89 3.06 -30.45
CA GLU A 269 0.06 4.12 -30.76
C GLU A 269 0.60 4.80 -29.50
N MET A 270 -0.27 5.12 -28.52
CA MET A 270 0.16 5.77 -27.27
C MET A 270 1.07 4.86 -26.46
N VAL A 271 0.77 3.58 -26.34
CA VAL A 271 1.63 2.60 -25.67
C VAL A 271 2.99 2.49 -26.40
N LEU A 272 2.99 2.46 -27.72
CA LEU A 272 4.24 2.47 -28.51
C LEU A 272 5.08 3.73 -28.24
N GLN A 273 4.46 4.91 -28.31
CA GLN A 273 5.15 6.18 -28.06
C GLN A 273 5.68 6.26 -26.62
N LEU A 274 4.95 5.73 -25.65
CA LEU A 274 5.39 5.64 -24.26
C LEU A 274 6.69 4.84 -24.14
N LEU A 275 6.75 3.67 -24.77
CA LEU A 275 7.94 2.80 -24.74
C LEU A 275 9.14 3.40 -25.47
N LEU A 276 8.91 4.14 -26.54
CA LEU A 276 9.98 4.82 -27.29
C LEU A 276 10.49 6.07 -26.54
N THR A 277 9.61 6.76 -25.81
CA THR A 277 9.94 8.00 -25.11
C THR A 277 10.69 7.75 -23.80
N TYR A 278 10.38 6.66 -23.08
CA TYR A 278 10.89 6.39 -21.74
C TYR A 278 11.67 5.07 -21.67
N PRO A 279 12.95 5.06 -22.03
CA PRO A 279 13.76 3.83 -21.95
C PRO A 279 13.91 3.32 -20.51
N GLU A 280 13.84 4.19 -19.51
CA GLU A 280 13.91 3.84 -18.08
C GLU A 280 12.64 3.19 -17.54
N LEU A 281 11.51 3.27 -18.24
CA LEU A 281 10.28 2.59 -17.83
C LEU A 281 10.48 1.08 -17.89
N LYS A 282 10.36 0.41 -16.74
CA LYS A 282 10.70 -1.01 -16.61
C LYS A 282 9.66 -1.91 -17.25
N GLY A 283 8.39 -1.61 -17.09
CA GLY A 283 7.32 -2.41 -17.62
C GLY A 283 5.97 -1.70 -17.62
N LEU A 284 4.98 -2.38 -18.16
CA LEU A 284 3.60 -1.91 -18.25
C LEU A 284 2.66 -2.83 -17.51
N GLY A 285 1.55 -2.28 -17.06
CA GLY A 285 0.43 -3.02 -16.56
C GLY A 285 -0.89 -2.45 -17.08
N THR A 286 -1.92 -3.29 -17.14
CA THR A 286 -3.27 -2.82 -17.47
C THR A 286 -4.34 -3.53 -16.67
N SER A 287 -5.42 -2.80 -16.39
CA SER A 287 -6.68 -3.39 -15.95
C SER A 287 -7.42 -3.89 -17.18
N ALA A 288 -7.18 -5.16 -17.53
CA ALA A 288 -7.43 -5.68 -18.84
C ALA A 288 -8.91 -5.73 -19.25
N SER A 289 -9.78 -6.11 -18.34
CA SER A 289 -11.18 -6.38 -18.66
C SER A 289 -12.18 -5.47 -17.99
N GLU A 290 -11.72 -4.53 -17.16
CA GLU A 290 -12.61 -3.57 -16.51
C GLU A 290 -13.30 -2.67 -17.54
N TRP A 291 -14.61 -2.60 -17.46
CA TRP A 291 -15.44 -1.74 -18.30
C TRP A 291 -15.42 -2.08 -19.81
N MET A 292 -15.02 -3.29 -20.16
CA MET A 292 -15.06 -3.78 -21.53
C MET A 292 -16.28 -4.65 -21.76
N ASP A 293 -16.95 -4.45 -22.89
CA ASP A 293 -17.98 -5.35 -23.40
C ASP A 293 -17.37 -6.56 -24.09
N GLY A 294 -18.20 -7.57 -24.39
CA GLY A 294 -17.81 -8.73 -25.14
C GLY A 294 -17.39 -9.93 -24.28
N SER A 295 -17.04 -11.00 -24.96
CA SER A 295 -16.56 -12.26 -24.37
C SER A 295 -15.15 -12.10 -23.77
N GLY A 296 -14.73 -13.06 -22.95
CA GLY A 296 -13.34 -13.14 -22.48
C GLY A 296 -12.33 -13.11 -23.61
N TYR A 297 -12.63 -13.87 -24.70
CA TYR A 297 -11.78 -13.89 -25.90
C TYR A 297 -11.63 -12.49 -26.53
N GLU A 298 -12.71 -11.76 -26.75
CA GLU A 298 -12.67 -10.43 -27.39
C GLU A 298 -11.91 -9.42 -26.56
N ARG A 299 -12.06 -9.49 -25.23
CA ARG A 299 -11.34 -8.60 -24.31
C ARG A 299 -9.86 -8.87 -24.26
N GLU A 300 -9.46 -10.15 -24.22
CA GLU A 300 -8.04 -10.52 -24.23
C GLU A 300 -7.40 -10.30 -25.61
N GLN A 301 -8.15 -10.49 -26.71
CA GLN A 301 -7.68 -10.14 -28.05
C GLN A 301 -7.43 -8.62 -28.17
N TRP A 302 -8.23 -7.77 -27.50
CA TRP A 302 -7.99 -6.34 -27.45
C TRP A 302 -6.66 -6.00 -26.77
N ILE A 303 -6.28 -6.71 -25.68
CA ILE A 303 -4.96 -6.56 -25.05
C ILE A 303 -3.84 -6.92 -26.03
N VAL A 304 -4.03 -8.00 -26.79
CA VAL A 304 -3.06 -8.40 -27.84
C VAL A 304 -2.92 -7.30 -28.88
N ASP A 305 -4.02 -6.81 -29.41
CA ASP A 305 -4.06 -5.81 -30.48
C ASP A 305 -3.53 -4.43 -30.07
N THR A 306 -3.52 -4.13 -28.78
CA THR A 306 -3.07 -2.85 -28.23
C THR A 306 -1.71 -2.96 -27.56
N TYR A 307 -1.63 -3.52 -26.36
CA TYR A 307 -0.40 -3.53 -25.56
C TYR A 307 0.66 -4.46 -26.11
N VAL A 308 0.29 -5.73 -26.41
CA VAL A 308 1.27 -6.72 -26.87
C VAL A 308 1.86 -6.32 -28.20
N GLU A 309 1.03 -5.85 -29.13
CA GLU A 309 1.50 -5.42 -30.45
C GLU A 309 2.38 -4.15 -30.34
N ALA A 310 2.05 -3.21 -29.46
CA ALA A 310 2.88 -2.04 -29.21
C ALA A 310 4.25 -2.40 -28.59
N ILE A 311 4.27 -3.32 -27.63
CA ILE A 311 5.53 -3.83 -27.03
C ILE A 311 6.39 -4.46 -28.12
N LYS A 312 5.81 -5.31 -28.95
CA LYS A 312 6.51 -5.95 -30.08
C LYS A 312 7.06 -4.91 -31.07
N GLN A 313 6.26 -3.91 -31.45
CA GLN A 313 6.69 -2.86 -32.38
C GLN A 313 7.79 -1.98 -31.79
N SER A 314 7.83 -1.81 -30.47
CA SER A 314 8.89 -1.05 -29.81
C SER A 314 10.25 -1.74 -29.83
N GLY A 315 10.30 -3.04 -30.10
CA GLY A 315 11.50 -3.87 -30.05
C GLY A 315 12.04 -4.08 -28.62
N ARG A 316 11.28 -3.74 -27.59
CA ARG A 316 11.68 -3.89 -26.20
C ARG A 316 11.16 -5.20 -25.60
N GLU A 317 12.01 -5.85 -24.82
CA GLU A 317 11.64 -6.96 -23.96
C GLU A 317 11.39 -6.42 -22.55
N ILE A 318 10.14 -6.20 -22.18
CA ILE A 318 9.74 -5.63 -20.90
C ILE A 318 8.68 -6.49 -20.21
N PRO A 319 8.66 -6.52 -18.86
CA PRO A 319 7.59 -7.15 -18.12
C PRO A 319 6.23 -6.53 -18.41
N PHE A 320 5.22 -7.38 -18.49
CA PHE A 320 3.83 -6.99 -18.61
C PHE A 320 3.01 -7.55 -17.44
N ILE A 321 2.29 -6.67 -16.76
CA ILE A 321 1.45 -7.03 -15.63
C ILE A 321 -0.01 -7.00 -16.06
N HIS A 322 -0.62 -8.16 -16.16
CA HIS A 322 -2.03 -8.31 -16.48
C HIS A 322 -2.83 -8.34 -15.17
N ARG A 323 -3.56 -7.26 -14.87
CA ARG A 323 -4.46 -7.27 -13.73
C ARG A 323 -5.75 -7.96 -14.14
N THR A 324 -5.94 -9.16 -13.63
CA THR A 324 -7.20 -9.88 -13.80
C THR A 324 -8.25 -9.24 -12.91
N ASN A 325 -9.37 -8.94 -13.53
CA ASN A 325 -10.56 -8.56 -12.84
C ASN A 325 -11.40 -9.80 -12.52
N MET A 326 -12.50 -9.67 -11.79
CA MET A 326 -13.40 -10.72 -11.32
C MET A 326 -14.00 -11.64 -12.40
N GLN A 327 -13.45 -11.64 -13.61
CA GLN A 327 -13.96 -12.36 -14.75
C GLN A 327 -13.15 -13.62 -15.01
N ASN A 328 -13.85 -14.74 -15.20
CA ASN A 328 -13.29 -16.06 -15.51
C ASN A 328 -12.67 -16.12 -16.92
N ALA A 329 -11.59 -15.40 -17.15
CA ALA A 329 -10.89 -15.36 -18.45
C ALA A 329 -9.50 -16.03 -18.39
N GLY A 330 -9.25 -16.88 -17.40
CA GLY A 330 -7.94 -17.50 -17.20
C GLY A 330 -7.42 -18.28 -18.37
N LYS A 331 -8.31 -19.00 -19.10
CA LYS A 331 -7.96 -19.74 -20.31
C LYS A 331 -7.54 -18.78 -21.42
N GLU A 332 -8.33 -17.77 -21.68
CA GLU A 332 -8.09 -16.77 -22.72
C GLU A 332 -6.82 -15.96 -22.43
N ILE A 333 -6.59 -15.57 -21.17
CA ILE A 333 -5.36 -14.90 -20.75
C ILE A 333 -4.14 -15.78 -21.08
N LYS A 334 -4.19 -17.05 -20.72
CA LYS A 334 -3.10 -17.99 -20.99
C LYS A 334 -2.84 -18.15 -22.48
N GLU A 335 -3.90 -18.45 -23.24
CA GLU A 335 -3.78 -18.80 -24.68
C GLU A 335 -3.43 -17.60 -25.56
N LEU A 336 -4.00 -16.42 -25.29
CA LEU A 336 -3.85 -15.23 -26.13
C LEU A 336 -2.73 -14.31 -25.68
N VAL A 337 -2.60 -14.05 -24.39
CA VAL A 337 -1.70 -13.02 -23.88
C VAL A 337 -0.39 -13.61 -23.35
N GLN A 338 -0.48 -14.51 -22.36
CA GLN A 338 0.70 -15.06 -21.69
C GLN A 338 1.69 -15.73 -22.67
N THR A 339 1.20 -16.44 -23.67
CA THR A 339 2.03 -17.10 -24.70
C THR A 339 2.84 -16.14 -25.56
N ARG A 340 2.59 -14.85 -25.47
CA ARG A 340 3.32 -13.79 -26.21
C ARG A 340 4.55 -13.27 -25.46
N PHE A 341 4.72 -13.68 -24.20
CA PHE A 341 5.80 -13.23 -23.32
C PHE A 341 6.68 -14.40 -22.88
N ASP A 342 7.92 -14.09 -22.55
CA ASP A 342 8.73 -14.99 -21.74
C ASP A 342 8.04 -15.15 -20.36
N PRO A 343 7.96 -16.37 -19.80
CA PRO A 343 7.31 -16.60 -18.51
C PRO A 343 7.87 -15.74 -17.36
N SER A 344 9.14 -15.34 -17.43
CA SER A 344 9.76 -14.46 -16.44
C SER A 344 9.33 -12.99 -16.57
N GLN A 345 8.67 -12.61 -17.65
CA GLN A 345 8.25 -11.25 -17.96
C GLN A 345 6.73 -11.05 -17.97
N PHE A 346 5.97 -12.09 -17.66
CA PHE A 346 4.52 -11.99 -17.56
C PHE A 346 4.04 -12.24 -16.14
N TYR A 347 3.33 -11.27 -15.60
CA TYR A 347 2.78 -11.33 -14.23
C TYR A 347 1.27 -11.19 -14.27
N ILE A 348 0.59 -12.04 -13.49
CA ILE A 348 -0.81 -11.81 -13.13
C ILE A 348 -0.85 -10.99 -11.85
N SER A 349 -1.49 -9.83 -11.90
CA SER A 349 -1.78 -9.04 -10.71
C SER A 349 -3.06 -9.51 -10.05
N TRP A 350 -2.98 -9.85 -8.77
CA TRP A 350 -4.07 -10.45 -8.04
C TRP A 350 -4.27 -9.81 -6.65
N LYS A 351 -5.51 -9.76 -6.17
CA LYS A 351 -5.79 -9.33 -4.80
C LYS A 351 -5.41 -10.42 -3.81
N TYR A 352 -4.58 -10.07 -2.82
CA TYR A 352 -4.16 -10.99 -1.77
C TYR A 352 -5.30 -11.38 -0.83
N SER A 353 -6.06 -10.40 -0.39
CA SER A 353 -7.28 -10.56 0.37
C SER A 353 -8.42 -9.85 -0.36
N ASN A 354 -9.62 -9.92 0.18
CA ASN A 354 -10.81 -9.38 -0.45
C ASN A 354 -10.85 -7.82 -0.40
N ALA A 355 -9.76 -7.20 -0.65
CA ALA A 355 -9.43 -5.82 -0.86
C ALA A 355 -8.67 -5.12 0.26
N HIS A 356 -9.06 -5.24 1.51
CA HIS A 356 -8.42 -4.53 2.63
C HIS A 356 -7.25 -5.33 3.20
N CYS A 357 -6.04 -4.75 3.21
CA CYS A 357 -4.87 -5.45 3.75
C CYS A 357 -4.92 -5.55 5.28
N TYR A 358 -5.47 -4.55 5.96
CA TYR A 358 -5.57 -4.55 7.42
C TYR A 358 -6.81 -5.25 7.96
N SER A 359 -7.25 -6.32 7.29
CA SER A 359 -8.35 -7.16 7.75
C SER A 359 -7.83 -8.45 8.38
N HIS A 360 -6.98 -9.15 7.66
CA HIS A 360 -6.43 -10.42 8.11
C HIS A 360 -5.08 -10.70 7.46
N PRO A 361 -4.06 -11.21 8.20
CA PRO A 361 -2.73 -11.44 7.66
C PRO A 361 -2.60 -12.72 6.81
N GLN A 362 -3.64 -13.54 6.71
CA GLN A 362 -3.64 -14.76 5.91
C GLN A 362 -4.25 -14.56 4.52
N PRO A 363 -3.74 -15.21 3.47
CA PRO A 363 -4.27 -15.05 2.13
C PRO A 363 -5.67 -15.65 2.00
N GLN A 364 -6.61 -14.84 1.49
CA GLN A 364 -8.00 -15.23 1.30
C GLN A 364 -8.30 -15.66 -0.13
N PHE A 365 -7.51 -15.19 -1.10
CA PHE A 365 -7.76 -15.37 -2.54
C PHE A 365 -7.84 -16.86 -2.94
N GLU A 366 -7.07 -17.74 -2.31
CA GLU A 366 -7.10 -19.18 -2.59
C GLU A 366 -8.43 -19.83 -2.19
N LYS A 367 -9.11 -19.29 -1.20
CA LYS A 367 -10.39 -19.82 -0.68
C LYS A 367 -11.61 -19.26 -1.39
N LEU A 368 -11.54 -18.00 -1.84
CA LEU A 368 -12.71 -17.24 -2.27
C LEU A 368 -12.88 -17.12 -3.79
N TRP A 369 -11.82 -17.33 -4.55
CA TRP A 369 -11.82 -16.97 -5.96
C TRP A 369 -11.55 -18.18 -6.86
N ASN A 370 -12.55 -18.57 -7.63
CA ASN A 370 -12.37 -19.42 -8.81
C ASN A 370 -11.60 -18.72 -9.94
N ALA A 371 -10.97 -17.61 -9.63
CA ALA A 371 -10.33 -16.73 -10.59
C ALA A 371 -9.06 -17.35 -11.18
N TRP A 372 -8.49 -18.36 -10.52
CA TRP A 372 -7.44 -19.21 -11.06
C TRP A 372 -7.94 -20.24 -12.07
N ASN A 373 -9.24 -20.29 -12.32
CA ASN A 373 -9.83 -21.25 -13.23
C ASN A 373 -9.24 -21.07 -14.64
N GLY A 374 -8.43 -22.02 -15.07
CA GLY A 374 -7.71 -22.01 -16.34
C GLY A 374 -6.32 -21.32 -16.31
N ILE A 375 -5.87 -20.76 -15.18
CA ILE A 375 -4.50 -20.27 -15.01
C ILE A 375 -3.64 -21.35 -14.36
N ASP A 376 -2.56 -21.71 -15.03
CA ASP A 376 -1.58 -22.65 -14.51
C ASP A 376 -0.52 -21.92 -13.69
N LEU A 377 -0.64 -22.00 -12.37
CA LEU A 377 0.29 -21.36 -11.43
C LEU A 377 1.70 -21.95 -11.47
N SER A 378 1.91 -23.12 -12.08
CA SER A 378 3.27 -23.66 -12.24
C SER A 378 4.08 -22.91 -13.30
N THR A 379 3.40 -22.21 -14.21
CA THR A 379 4.00 -21.45 -15.31
C THR A 379 3.71 -19.95 -15.25
N THR A 380 2.90 -19.50 -14.29
CA THR A 380 2.46 -18.11 -14.16
C THR A 380 3.03 -17.50 -12.89
N GLN A 381 3.59 -16.30 -12.98
CA GLN A 381 4.05 -15.55 -11.83
C GLN A 381 2.97 -14.56 -11.36
N VAL A 382 2.81 -14.45 -10.04
CA VAL A 382 1.81 -13.59 -9.41
C VAL A 382 2.46 -12.41 -8.73
N LEU A 383 1.88 -11.23 -8.93
CA LEU A 383 2.11 -10.04 -8.12
C LEU A 383 0.83 -9.73 -7.34
N PHE A 384 0.91 -9.75 -6.03
CA PHE A 384 -0.23 -9.37 -5.23
C PHE A 384 -0.43 -7.84 -5.23
N THR A 385 -1.68 -7.43 -5.44
CA THR A 385 -2.11 -6.08 -5.09
C THR A 385 -2.61 -6.10 -3.65
N VAL A 386 -1.90 -5.37 -2.80
CA VAL A 386 -2.17 -5.25 -1.36
C VAL A 386 -2.68 -3.84 -1.10
N ARG A 387 -3.92 -3.72 -0.67
CA ARG A 387 -4.60 -2.42 -0.48
C ARG A 387 -4.59 -2.03 0.99
N ASN A 388 -4.42 -0.75 1.26
CA ASN A 388 -4.45 -0.17 2.60
C ASN A 388 -5.57 0.85 2.73
N ASP A 389 -6.78 0.45 2.39
CA ASP A 389 -7.96 1.33 2.37
C ASP A 389 -8.56 1.60 3.77
N ASP A 390 -7.92 1.13 4.82
CA ASP A 390 -8.47 1.14 6.18
C ASP A 390 -7.91 2.23 7.07
N VAL A 391 -6.70 2.72 6.79
CA VAL A 391 -5.95 3.61 7.69
C VAL A 391 -5.29 4.75 6.93
N PHE A 392 -5.81 5.96 7.06
CA PHE A 392 -5.26 7.16 6.45
C PHE A 392 -5.07 8.31 7.44
N THR A 393 -5.85 8.33 8.53
CA THR A 393 -5.86 9.45 9.46
C THR A 393 -4.90 9.22 10.62
N HIS A 394 -4.97 8.06 11.28
CA HIS A 394 -4.10 7.72 12.39
C HIS A 394 -2.86 6.98 11.93
N ARG A 395 -1.75 7.13 12.64
CA ARG A 395 -0.55 6.35 12.40
C ARG A 395 -0.82 4.89 12.77
N TRP A 396 -0.39 3.99 11.92
CA TRP A 396 -0.56 2.56 12.11
C TRP A 396 0.79 1.85 12.06
N GLY A 397 0.98 0.81 12.89
CA GLY A 397 2.21 0.02 12.83
C GLY A 397 2.18 -1.21 13.75
N ASP A 398 1.85 -2.37 13.16
CA ASP A 398 2.01 -3.68 13.82
C ASP A 398 3.00 -4.54 13.01
N PRO A 399 4.27 -4.68 13.49
CA PRO A 399 5.27 -5.52 12.84
C PRO A 399 4.86 -6.98 12.72
N ASP A 400 4.12 -7.51 13.70
CA ASP A 400 3.73 -8.91 13.72
C ASP A 400 2.68 -9.20 12.66
N PHE A 401 1.74 -8.28 12.48
CA PHE A 401 0.73 -8.35 11.41
C PHE A 401 1.40 -8.35 10.03
N VAL A 402 2.28 -7.38 9.76
CA VAL A 402 2.96 -7.27 8.46
C VAL A 402 3.88 -8.48 8.21
N ARG A 403 4.61 -8.94 9.24
CA ARG A 403 5.42 -10.16 9.16
C ARG A 403 4.60 -11.38 8.76
N SER A 404 3.48 -11.60 9.44
CA SER A 404 2.56 -12.71 9.13
C SER A 404 2.02 -12.62 7.71
N TYR A 405 1.68 -11.42 7.28
CA TYR A 405 1.19 -11.15 5.92
C TYR A 405 2.25 -11.47 4.85
N VAL A 406 3.49 -11.02 5.07
CA VAL A 406 4.62 -11.28 4.17
C VAL A 406 4.93 -12.78 4.08
N LEU A 407 4.95 -13.48 5.23
CA LEU A 407 5.17 -14.93 5.26
C LEU A 407 4.06 -15.69 4.52
N GLY A 408 2.82 -15.23 4.63
CA GLY A 408 1.68 -15.77 3.87
C GLY A 408 1.80 -15.60 2.36
N MET A 409 2.49 -14.55 1.88
CA MET A 409 2.76 -14.33 0.45
C MET A 409 3.88 -15.19 -0.12
N GLN A 410 4.70 -15.84 0.71
CA GLN A 410 5.82 -16.67 0.25
C GLN A 410 5.35 -17.99 -0.36
N LYS A 411 4.87 -17.95 -1.60
CA LYS A 411 4.46 -19.11 -2.39
C LYS A 411 5.37 -19.24 -3.62
N PRO A 412 5.59 -20.45 -4.16
CA PRO A 412 6.50 -20.66 -5.30
C PRO A 412 6.16 -19.83 -6.55
N TYR A 413 4.88 -19.54 -6.76
CA TYR A 413 4.36 -18.76 -7.89
C TYR A 413 4.30 -17.25 -7.62
N VAL A 414 4.58 -16.79 -6.39
CA VAL A 414 4.51 -15.36 -6.03
C VAL A 414 5.85 -14.70 -6.27
N LYS A 415 5.86 -13.70 -7.14
CA LYS A 415 7.06 -12.89 -7.42
C LYS A 415 7.21 -11.73 -6.42
N GLY A 416 6.09 -11.24 -5.91
CA GLY A 416 6.07 -10.12 -4.98
C GLY A 416 4.71 -9.44 -4.90
N PHE A 417 4.73 -8.18 -4.52
CA PHE A 417 3.54 -7.38 -4.32
C PHE A 417 3.78 -5.91 -4.61
N TYR A 418 2.70 -5.16 -4.74
CA TYR A 418 2.68 -3.72 -4.54
C TYR A 418 1.56 -3.35 -3.56
N TRP A 419 1.93 -2.47 -2.62
CA TRP A 419 1.11 -2.01 -1.52
C TRP A 419 0.71 -0.55 -1.72
N GLY A 420 -0.53 -0.20 -1.42
CA GLY A 420 -1.02 1.16 -1.50
C GLY A 420 -2.54 1.25 -1.65
N ALA A 421 -3.08 2.41 -1.35
CA ALA A 421 -4.50 2.69 -1.38
C ALA A 421 -5.02 2.99 -2.80
N ASP A 422 -6.30 2.73 -3.03
CA ASP A 422 -6.95 3.09 -4.29
C ASP A 422 -7.43 4.55 -4.32
N GLY A 423 -7.96 5.05 -3.24
CA GLY A 423 -8.54 6.40 -3.13
C GLY A 423 -7.64 7.42 -2.43
N TYR A 424 -6.31 7.23 -2.43
CA TYR A 424 -5.40 8.06 -1.65
C TYR A 424 -4.07 8.33 -2.36
N ILE A 425 -3.44 9.47 -2.05
CA ILE A 425 -2.12 9.88 -2.53
C ILE A 425 -1.29 10.37 -1.34
N TRP A 426 -0.10 9.82 -1.19
CA TRP A 426 0.85 10.11 -0.11
C TRP A 426 1.70 11.38 -0.35
N GLY A 427 1.09 12.40 -0.97
CA GLY A 427 1.75 13.64 -1.35
C GLY A 427 1.76 14.70 -0.24
N SER A 428 1.36 15.91 -0.57
CA SER A 428 1.20 16.98 0.44
C SER A 428 0.22 16.57 1.51
N ASP A 429 0.58 16.81 2.76
CA ASP A 429 -0.33 16.62 3.86
C ASP A 429 -1.45 17.68 3.83
N PHE A 430 -2.66 17.23 3.56
CA PHE A 430 -3.87 18.06 3.48
C PHE A 430 -4.82 17.85 4.67
N GLN A 431 -4.58 16.84 5.51
CA GLN A 431 -5.45 16.48 6.62
C GLN A 431 -5.12 17.24 7.91
N HIS A 432 -3.86 17.57 8.14
CA HIS A 432 -3.47 18.23 9.39
C HIS A 432 -3.74 19.72 9.40
N VAL A 433 -4.09 20.21 10.60
CA VAL A 433 -4.10 21.63 10.89
C VAL A 433 -2.65 22.07 11.14
N ASP A 434 -2.24 23.19 10.54
CA ASP A 434 -0.92 23.75 10.77
C ASP A 434 -0.90 24.52 12.10
N HIS A 435 -0.40 23.87 13.15
CA HIS A 435 -0.26 24.46 14.49
C HIS A 435 1.16 24.89 14.83
N GLY A 436 2.08 24.91 13.85
CA GLY A 436 3.49 25.17 14.08
C GLY A 436 4.26 24.02 14.76
N HIS A 437 3.59 22.94 15.11
CA HIS A 437 4.19 21.71 15.66
C HIS A 437 4.48 20.65 14.60
N LYS A 438 3.99 20.83 13.39
CA LYS A 438 4.14 19.92 12.28
C LYS A 438 5.59 19.91 11.80
N THR A 439 6.24 18.74 11.87
CA THR A 439 7.64 18.55 11.47
C THR A 439 7.81 17.80 10.15
N TRP A 440 6.73 17.46 9.47
CA TRP A 440 6.71 16.80 8.17
C TRP A 440 6.10 17.69 7.10
N LYS A 441 6.56 17.52 5.87
CA LYS A 441 6.05 18.22 4.68
C LYS A 441 5.04 17.35 3.91
N TYR A 442 5.32 16.07 3.79
CA TYR A 442 4.55 15.12 3.00
C TYR A 442 3.83 14.10 3.87
N ASP A 443 2.71 13.63 3.39
CA ASP A 443 1.87 12.68 4.12
C ASP A 443 2.55 11.33 4.37
N PHE A 444 3.39 10.86 3.43
CA PHE A 444 4.16 9.63 3.64
C PHE A 444 5.14 9.73 4.82
N GLU A 445 5.64 10.93 5.15
CA GLU A 445 6.53 11.12 6.30
C GLU A 445 5.78 10.91 7.62
N ARG A 446 4.50 11.30 7.65
CA ARG A 446 3.61 11.03 8.78
C ARG A 446 3.38 9.53 9.00
N HIS A 447 3.27 8.77 7.92
CA HIS A 447 3.06 7.33 7.91
C HIS A 447 4.35 6.51 7.71
N LEU A 448 5.51 7.11 7.96
CA LEU A 448 6.81 6.51 7.66
C LEU A 448 6.98 5.11 8.24
N PHE A 449 6.51 4.88 9.48
CA PHE A 449 6.65 3.56 10.12
C PHE A 449 5.91 2.46 9.34
N GLN A 450 4.75 2.74 8.80
CA GLN A 450 3.99 1.84 7.93
C GLN A 450 4.80 1.46 6.67
N PHE A 451 5.43 2.45 6.00
CA PHE A 451 6.32 2.20 4.86
C PHE A 451 7.56 1.38 5.28
N GLN A 452 8.14 1.65 6.42
CA GLN A 452 9.27 0.90 6.95
C GLN A 452 8.93 -0.57 7.17
N LEU A 453 7.78 -0.87 7.78
CA LEU A 453 7.33 -2.22 8.04
C LEU A 453 7.16 -3.03 6.74
N TRP A 454 6.39 -2.52 5.79
CA TRP A 454 6.12 -3.24 4.55
C TRP A 454 7.38 -3.47 3.70
N GLY A 455 8.21 -2.45 3.54
CA GLY A 455 9.44 -2.56 2.74
C GLY A 455 10.48 -3.48 3.38
N ARG A 456 10.76 -3.30 4.66
CA ARG A 456 11.82 -4.04 5.35
C ARG A 456 11.44 -5.48 5.64
N LEU A 457 10.25 -5.76 6.15
CA LEU A 457 9.79 -7.12 6.42
C LEU A 457 9.62 -7.94 5.14
N SER A 458 9.29 -7.32 4.03
CA SER A 458 9.25 -8.02 2.74
C SER A 458 10.64 -8.31 2.15
N TYR A 459 11.67 -7.62 2.62
CA TYR A 459 13.07 -7.98 2.38
C TYR A 459 13.56 -9.02 3.40
N ASP A 460 13.42 -8.72 4.69
CA ASP A 460 13.84 -9.59 5.80
C ASP A 460 12.73 -9.73 6.85
N PRO A 461 11.94 -10.82 6.81
CA PRO A 461 10.93 -11.09 7.83
C PRO A 461 11.47 -11.31 9.23
N GLN A 462 12.79 -11.50 9.38
CA GLN A 462 13.44 -11.69 10.68
C GLN A 462 13.93 -10.37 11.32
N THR A 463 13.64 -9.22 10.71
CA THR A 463 13.95 -7.90 11.29
C THR A 463 13.43 -7.81 12.72
N ASP A 464 14.32 -7.49 13.66
CA ASP A 464 14.07 -7.47 15.11
C ASP A 464 13.42 -6.17 15.60
N ASP A 465 12.92 -6.20 16.82
CA ASP A 465 12.26 -5.05 17.45
C ASP A 465 13.25 -3.92 17.80
N GLU A 466 14.51 -4.24 18.03
CA GLU A 466 15.55 -3.24 18.26
C GLU A 466 15.75 -2.35 17.03
N THR A 467 15.68 -2.95 15.85
CA THR A 467 15.74 -2.20 14.58
C THR A 467 14.58 -1.18 14.48
N TRP A 468 13.37 -1.56 14.83
CA TRP A 468 12.22 -0.65 14.82
C TRP A 468 12.40 0.48 15.81
N THR A 469 12.83 0.18 17.03
CA THR A 469 13.10 1.18 18.06
C THR A 469 14.09 2.22 17.57
N HIS A 470 15.24 1.77 17.07
CA HIS A 470 16.29 2.65 16.58
C HIS A 470 15.83 3.56 15.41
N LEU A 471 15.03 3.01 14.48
CA LEU A 471 14.50 3.78 13.36
C LEU A 471 13.53 4.89 13.79
N GLN A 472 12.92 4.76 14.96
CA GLN A 472 11.94 5.70 15.50
C GLN A 472 12.51 6.66 16.57
N GLU A 473 13.75 6.47 17.01
CA GLU A 473 14.39 7.35 18.03
C GLU A 473 14.41 8.82 17.61
N GLY A 474 14.59 9.08 16.31
CA GLY A 474 14.59 10.45 15.78
C GLY A 474 13.23 11.17 15.87
N HIS A 475 12.14 10.43 16.01
CA HIS A 475 10.78 10.96 16.11
C HIS A 475 10.27 11.03 17.55
N TYR A 476 10.70 10.11 18.41
CA TYR A 476 10.14 9.91 19.73
C TYR A 476 11.14 10.07 20.86
N GLY A 477 12.42 10.11 20.57
CA GLY A 477 13.50 9.99 21.54
C GLY A 477 13.78 8.54 21.96
N PRO A 478 15.03 8.22 22.34
CA PRO A 478 15.45 6.86 22.66
C PRO A 478 14.70 6.24 23.85
N GLU A 479 14.29 7.05 24.83
CA GLU A 479 13.56 6.57 26.01
C GLU A 479 12.10 6.28 25.74
N HIS A 480 11.47 6.98 24.79
CA HIS A 480 10.03 6.90 24.50
C HIS A 480 9.71 5.99 23.30
N ALA A 481 10.65 5.82 22.36
CA ALA A 481 10.44 5.02 21.16
C ALA A 481 9.91 3.60 21.47
N PRO A 482 10.43 2.85 22.44
CA PRO A 482 9.90 1.53 22.79
C PRO A 482 8.43 1.57 23.24
N VAL A 483 8.03 2.59 24.00
CA VAL A 483 6.65 2.74 24.51
C VAL A 483 5.69 3.10 23.37
N PHE A 484 6.10 4.02 22.48
CA PHE A 484 5.31 4.35 21.28
C PHE A 484 5.10 3.11 20.40
N LEU A 485 6.15 2.33 20.16
CA LEU A 485 6.09 1.16 19.30
C LEU A 485 5.23 0.04 19.91
N ASP A 486 5.35 -0.24 21.19
CA ASP A 486 4.49 -1.22 21.87
C ASP A 486 3.03 -0.76 21.86
N GLY A 487 2.78 0.53 22.13
CA GLY A 487 1.45 1.12 22.06
C GLY A 487 0.85 1.04 20.66
N LEU A 488 1.60 1.41 19.61
CA LEU A 488 1.16 1.34 18.22
C LEU A 488 0.90 -0.11 17.78
N ARG A 489 1.79 -1.06 18.11
CA ARG A 489 1.63 -2.49 17.80
C ARG A 489 0.29 -3.02 18.32
N LYS A 490 -0.05 -2.69 19.54
CA LYS A 490 -1.31 -3.14 20.18
C LYS A 490 -2.52 -2.39 19.66
N ALA A 491 -2.46 -1.07 19.57
CA ALA A 491 -3.52 -0.21 19.05
C ALA A 491 -3.88 -0.55 17.59
N SER A 492 -2.89 -0.88 16.78
CA SER A 492 -3.04 -1.23 15.36
C SER A 492 -3.85 -2.51 15.12
N ARG A 493 -4.12 -3.31 16.15
CA ARG A 493 -4.98 -4.51 16.07
C ARG A 493 -6.48 -4.18 16.00
N ILE A 494 -6.87 -2.97 16.38
CA ILE A 494 -8.28 -2.55 16.44
C ILE A 494 -8.92 -2.61 15.04
N ILE A 495 -8.31 -1.96 14.04
CA ILE A 495 -8.86 -1.94 12.67
C ILE A 495 -9.01 -3.36 12.07
N PRO A 496 -7.99 -4.23 12.12
CA PRO A 496 -8.13 -5.62 11.69
C PRO A 496 -9.23 -6.39 12.41
N ALA A 497 -9.39 -6.19 13.72
CA ALA A 497 -10.44 -6.85 14.50
C ALA A 497 -11.83 -6.41 14.03
N VAL A 498 -12.06 -5.11 13.87
CA VAL A 498 -13.30 -4.56 13.32
C VAL A 498 -13.61 -5.15 11.95
N ASN A 499 -12.65 -5.14 11.02
CA ASN A 499 -12.84 -5.63 9.66
C ASN A 499 -13.12 -7.14 9.59
N ARG A 500 -12.57 -7.94 10.51
CA ARG A 500 -12.85 -9.38 10.53
C ARG A 500 -14.30 -9.69 10.92
N LEU A 501 -14.85 -8.95 11.86
CA LEU A 501 -16.22 -9.19 12.35
C LEU A 501 -17.28 -8.45 11.53
N PHE A 502 -16.94 -7.30 10.95
CA PHE A 502 -17.86 -6.49 10.17
C PHE A 502 -17.32 -6.32 8.73
N TRP A 503 -17.82 -7.16 7.84
CA TRP A 503 -17.51 -7.08 6.42
C TRP A 503 -18.78 -6.75 5.64
N ILE A 504 -18.94 -5.49 5.31
CA ILE A 504 -20.11 -4.99 4.59
C ILE A 504 -19.63 -4.29 3.33
N ASP A 505 -20.43 -4.39 2.29
CA ASP A 505 -20.12 -3.84 0.99
C ASP A 505 -18.89 -4.48 0.32
N TYR A 506 -18.75 -4.22 -0.94
CA TYR A 506 -17.73 -4.83 -1.76
C TYR A 506 -16.43 -4.06 -1.65
N ASP A 507 -15.33 -4.81 -1.51
CA ASP A 507 -14.02 -4.32 -1.86
C ASP A 507 -13.63 -3.05 -1.05
N PHE A 508 -13.75 -1.92 -1.62
CA PHE A 508 -13.31 -0.62 -1.14
C PHE A 508 -14.45 0.26 -0.60
N GLN A 509 -15.59 -0.28 -0.37
CA GLN A 509 -16.79 0.51 -0.03
C GLN A 509 -16.99 0.72 1.46
N TRP A 510 -16.20 0.03 2.29
CA TRP A 510 -16.19 0.14 3.73
C TRP A 510 -14.86 0.73 4.23
N HIS A 511 -14.93 1.65 5.20
CA HIS A 511 -13.77 2.25 5.84
C HIS A 511 -13.95 2.22 7.36
N ALA A 512 -13.26 1.27 8.02
CA ALA A 512 -13.41 0.99 9.45
C ALA A 512 -12.99 2.18 10.32
N GLU A 513 -11.94 2.92 9.96
CA GLU A 513 -11.49 4.08 10.72
C GLU A 513 -12.58 5.16 10.88
N SER A 514 -13.46 5.31 9.88
CA SER A 514 -14.51 6.32 9.89
C SER A 514 -15.93 5.80 10.21
N CYS A 515 -16.11 4.49 10.30
CA CYS A 515 -17.45 3.85 10.36
C CYS A 515 -18.37 4.20 9.17
N LEU A 516 -17.76 4.44 7.98
CA LEU A 516 -18.47 4.87 6.77
C LEU A 516 -18.43 3.82 5.68
N SER A 517 -19.50 3.77 4.91
CA SER A 517 -19.57 3.01 3.67
C SER A 517 -19.97 3.91 2.51
N GLN A 518 -19.43 3.61 1.33
CA GLN A 518 -19.79 4.30 0.09
C GLN A 518 -21.28 4.18 -0.23
N VAL A 519 -21.88 3.03 0.05
CA VAL A 519 -23.25 2.71 -0.36
C VAL A 519 -24.29 3.41 0.49
N SER A 520 -24.07 3.47 1.82
CA SER A 520 -25.10 3.92 2.76
C SER A 520 -24.61 4.94 3.79
N GLY A 521 -23.39 5.44 3.66
CA GLY A 521 -22.84 6.41 4.60
C GLY A 521 -22.49 5.79 5.94
N PHE A 522 -22.86 6.45 7.05
CA PHE A 522 -22.59 5.97 8.40
C PHE A 522 -23.30 4.64 8.68
N LYS A 523 -22.57 3.67 9.22
CA LYS A 523 -23.08 2.34 9.55
C LYS A 523 -23.74 2.34 10.92
N THR A 524 -25.04 2.11 10.92
CA THR A 524 -25.88 2.13 12.11
C THR A 524 -25.78 0.83 12.92
N ILE A 525 -26.32 0.84 14.14
CA ILE A 525 -26.44 -0.38 14.96
C ILE A 525 -27.20 -1.50 14.26
N LEU A 526 -28.18 -1.18 13.40
CA LEU A 526 -28.94 -2.20 12.66
C LEU A 526 -28.06 -2.91 11.64
N ASP A 527 -27.11 -2.20 10.99
CA ASP A 527 -26.11 -2.83 10.13
C ASP A 527 -25.20 -3.78 10.93
N PHE A 528 -24.84 -3.40 12.15
CA PHE A 528 -24.01 -4.24 13.03
C PHE A 528 -24.73 -5.46 13.57
N VAL A 529 -26.04 -5.36 13.83
CA VAL A 529 -26.87 -6.52 14.21
C VAL A 529 -26.88 -7.59 13.13
N GLU A 530 -26.87 -7.19 11.86
CA GLU A 530 -26.84 -8.10 10.70
C GLU A 530 -25.40 -8.31 10.16
N ALA A 531 -24.37 -7.96 10.93
CA ALA A 531 -22.98 -8.00 10.49
C ALA A 531 -22.56 -9.39 10.01
N VAL A 532 -21.97 -9.42 8.82
CA VAL A 532 -21.37 -10.61 8.22
C VAL A 532 -19.87 -10.54 8.43
N PRO A 533 -19.22 -11.58 8.95
CA PRO A 533 -17.77 -11.64 9.06
C PRO A 533 -17.09 -11.61 7.68
N MET A 534 -15.84 -11.19 7.68
CA MET A 534 -15.01 -11.27 6.48
C MET A 534 -14.97 -12.72 5.96
N PRO A 535 -15.28 -12.96 4.66
CA PRO A 535 -15.27 -14.31 4.12
C PRO A 535 -13.88 -14.95 4.19
N GLY A 536 -13.82 -16.22 4.61
CA GLY A 536 -12.59 -17.03 4.58
C GLY A 536 -11.63 -16.82 5.75
N VAL A 537 -11.94 -15.98 6.74
CA VAL A 537 -11.08 -15.77 7.93
C VAL A 537 -11.46 -16.64 9.13
N GLY A 538 -12.49 -17.45 9.01
CA GLY A 538 -12.88 -18.38 10.09
C GLY A 538 -13.52 -17.71 11.31
N VAL A 539 -14.09 -16.53 11.17
CA VAL A 539 -14.81 -15.83 12.25
C VAL A 539 -16.30 -16.15 12.20
N MET A 540 -16.90 -16.49 13.35
CA MET A 540 -18.35 -16.68 13.47
C MET A 540 -19.07 -15.32 13.50
N GLY A 541 -20.22 -15.21 12.82
CA GLY A 541 -21.03 -13.99 12.79
C GLY A 541 -21.82 -13.78 14.09
N LEU A 542 -22.15 -12.52 14.39
CA LEU A 542 -22.95 -12.16 15.57
C LEU A 542 -24.33 -12.86 15.61
N PRO A 543 -25.12 -12.90 14.52
CA PRO A 543 -26.41 -13.58 14.53
C PRO A 543 -26.27 -15.09 14.80
N GLU A 544 -25.31 -15.75 14.15
CA GLU A 544 -25.09 -17.18 14.30
C GLU A 544 -24.59 -17.53 15.71
N PHE A 545 -23.71 -16.70 16.27
CA PHE A 545 -23.22 -16.90 17.65
C PHE A 545 -24.38 -16.80 18.66
N ALA A 546 -25.20 -15.76 18.58
CA ALA A 546 -26.33 -15.59 19.49
C ALA A 546 -27.36 -16.73 19.36
N GLN A 547 -27.61 -17.22 18.14
CA GLN A 547 -28.46 -18.36 17.90
C GLN A 547 -27.88 -19.63 18.54
N ALA A 548 -26.59 -19.91 18.31
CA ALA A 548 -25.92 -21.08 18.86
C ALA A 548 -25.88 -21.06 20.40
N GLU A 549 -25.73 -19.86 20.99
CA GLU A 549 -25.80 -19.63 22.43
C GLU A 549 -27.21 -19.97 23.00
N ALA A 550 -28.25 -19.44 22.37
CA ALA A 550 -29.63 -19.69 22.76
C ALA A 550 -30.03 -21.20 22.64
N GLU A 551 -29.46 -21.90 21.66
CA GLU A 551 -29.64 -23.34 21.44
C GLU A 551 -28.75 -24.21 22.35
N GLY A 552 -27.80 -23.63 23.09
CA GLY A 552 -26.81 -24.34 23.88
C GLY A 552 -25.79 -25.14 23.06
N ARG A 553 -25.52 -24.71 21.80
CA ARG A 553 -24.72 -25.44 20.79
C ARG A 553 -23.45 -24.70 20.41
N ILE A 554 -22.99 -23.73 21.19
CA ILE A 554 -21.78 -22.92 20.83
C ILE A 554 -20.58 -23.83 20.54
N ASN A 555 -20.27 -24.79 21.44
CA ASN A 555 -19.10 -25.67 21.29
C ASN A 555 -19.16 -26.51 20.00
N GLU A 556 -20.34 -26.93 19.59
CA GLU A 556 -20.55 -27.72 18.37
C GLU A 556 -20.32 -26.82 17.13
N ARG A 557 -20.87 -25.60 17.14
CA ARG A 557 -20.75 -24.65 16.02
C ARG A 557 -19.32 -24.12 15.87
N MET A 558 -18.64 -23.82 16.97
CA MET A 558 -17.26 -23.34 16.98
C MET A 558 -16.26 -24.31 16.34
N LEU A 559 -16.59 -25.60 16.17
CA LEU A 559 -15.73 -26.53 15.42
C LEU A 559 -15.47 -26.11 13.95
N GLN A 560 -16.28 -25.22 13.41
CA GLN A 560 -16.18 -24.71 12.04
C GLN A 560 -15.49 -23.36 11.95
N TYR A 561 -15.16 -22.73 13.08
CA TYR A 561 -14.61 -21.39 13.17
C TYR A 561 -13.33 -21.38 14.01
N GLU A 562 -12.49 -20.40 13.77
CA GLU A 562 -11.24 -20.16 14.50
C GLU A 562 -11.43 -19.11 15.60
N GLU A 563 -12.32 -18.12 15.38
CA GLU A 563 -12.61 -17.03 16.30
C GLU A 563 -14.14 -16.85 16.49
N ALA A 564 -14.56 -16.63 17.74
CA ALA A 564 -15.91 -16.19 18.06
C ALA A 564 -16.00 -14.66 18.09
N PRO A 565 -17.23 -14.08 18.02
CA PRO A 565 -17.39 -12.64 18.24
C PRO A 565 -16.84 -12.16 19.58
N THR A 566 -16.92 -12.99 20.63
CA THR A 566 -16.37 -12.69 21.96
C THR A 566 -14.85 -12.55 21.95
N ASP A 567 -14.14 -13.29 21.10
CA ASP A 567 -12.69 -13.18 20.96
C ASP A 567 -12.31 -11.82 20.31
N ILE A 568 -13.09 -11.39 19.32
CA ILE A 568 -12.93 -10.06 18.72
C ILE A 568 -13.21 -8.96 19.74
N LEU A 569 -14.26 -9.08 20.55
CA LEU A 569 -14.55 -8.13 21.62
C LEU A 569 -13.40 -8.07 22.64
N GLN A 570 -12.80 -9.20 23.00
CA GLN A 570 -11.63 -9.26 23.86
C GLN A 570 -10.41 -8.54 23.24
N ILE A 571 -10.14 -8.75 21.95
CA ILE A 571 -9.06 -8.05 21.23
C ILE A 571 -9.28 -6.54 21.26
N LEU A 572 -10.52 -6.07 21.06
CA LEU A 572 -10.84 -4.63 21.13
C LEU A 572 -10.62 -4.06 22.53
N GLU A 573 -11.02 -4.77 23.58
CA GLU A 573 -10.82 -4.38 24.99
C GLU A 573 -9.33 -4.29 25.35
N GLU A 574 -8.57 -5.36 25.06
CA GLU A 574 -7.13 -5.45 25.36
C GLU A 574 -6.34 -4.38 24.59
N SER A 575 -6.64 -4.22 23.31
CA SER A 575 -5.96 -3.24 22.45
C SER A 575 -6.26 -1.80 22.86
N SER A 576 -7.51 -1.51 23.21
CA SER A 576 -7.93 -0.19 23.70
C SER A 576 -7.25 0.15 25.03
N SER A 577 -7.24 -0.80 25.96
CA SER A 577 -6.62 -0.64 27.28
C SER A 577 -5.10 -0.46 27.17
N ALA A 578 -4.44 -1.21 26.28
CA ALA A 578 -3.01 -1.08 26.04
C ALA A 578 -2.64 0.27 25.39
N ALA A 579 -3.44 0.73 24.42
CA ALA A 579 -3.26 2.04 23.81
C ALA A 579 -3.41 3.16 24.83
N GLU A 580 -4.39 3.08 25.73
CA GLU A 580 -4.61 4.05 26.81
C GLU A 580 -3.46 4.05 27.81
N GLN A 581 -2.97 2.88 28.24
CA GLN A 581 -1.84 2.77 29.16
C GLN A 581 -0.56 3.36 28.56
N ALA A 582 -0.24 3.05 27.30
CA ALA A 582 0.90 3.64 26.62
C ALA A 582 0.77 5.17 26.51
N ALA A 583 -0.42 5.66 26.17
CA ALA A 583 -0.69 7.11 26.11
C ALA A 583 -0.54 7.79 27.46
N GLN A 584 -1.01 7.20 28.58
CA GLN A 584 -0.85 7.75 29.93
C GLN A 584 0.62 7.81 30.35
N GLN A 585 1.40 6.76 30.06
CA GLN A 585 2.83 6.72 30.34
C GLN A 585 3.56 7.83 29.58
N LEU A 586 3.29 7.99 28.29
CA LEU A 586 3.91 9.01 27.43
C LEU A 586 3.50 10.43 27.83
N ASP A 587 2.23 10.66 28.14
CA ASP A 587 1.71 11.99 28.53
C ASP A 587 2.43 12.56 29.74
N SER A 588 2.85 11.67 30.67
CA SER A 588 3.57 12.05 31.89
C SER A 588 5.08 12.25 31.69
N SER A 589 5.68 11.65 30.66
CA SER A 589 7.14 11.55 30.49
C SER A 589 7.71 12.28 29.28
N LEU A 590 6.87 12.70 28.31
CA LEU A 590 7.32 13.16 26.99
C LEU A 590 8.21 14.41 27.02
N GLY A 591 8.06 15.30 28.04
CA GLY A 591 8.97 16.42 28.29
C GLY A 591 9.25 17.30 27.08
N GLU A 592 10.52 17.42 26.70
CA GLU A 592 10.98 18.20 25.54
C GLU A 592 10.59 17.62 24.18
N TRP A 593 10.22 16.34 24.12
CA TRP A 593 9.72 15.67 22.91
C TRP A 593 8.26 16.00 22.60
N LYS A 594 7.62 16.81 23.42
CA LYS A 594 6.25 17.27 23.18
C LYS A 594 6.22 18.17 21.96
N GLY A 595 5.46 17.75 20.96
CA GLY A 595 5.36 18.38 19.65
C GLY A 595 5.62 17.40 18.51
N GLY A 596 5.40 17.83 17.27
CA GLY A 596 5.68 17.07 16.05
C GLY A 596 5.09 15.65 16.03
N HIS A 597 5.89 14.70 15.60
CA HIS A 597 5.48 13.30 15.49
C HIS A 597 5.06 12.69 16.84
N ALA A 598 5.79 12.98 17.90
CA ALA A 598 5.54 12.38 19.21
C ALA A 598 4.18 12.81 19.77
N GLU A 599 3.86 14.10 19.75
CA GLU A 599 2.57 14.58 20.23
C GLU A 599 1.40 14.06 19.39
N CYS A 600 1.54 14.08 18.07
CA CYS A 600 0.49 13.56 17.20
C CYS A 600 0.29 12.06 17.39
N THR A 601 1.36 11.27 17.52
CA THR A 601 1.25 9.83 17.79
C THR A 601 0.66 9.53 19.17
N LEU A 602 0.97 10.33 20.16
CA LEU A 602 0.31 10.25 21.47
C LEU A 602 -1.21 10.45 21.35
N HIS A 603 -1.64 11.43 20.53
CA HIS A 603 -3.07 11.64 20.28
C HIS A 603 -3.69 10.52 19.43
N ASP A 604 -2.93 9.95 18.49
CA ASP A 604 -3.36 8.77 17.76
C ASP A 604 -3.59 7.57 18.70
N LEU A 605 -2.72 7.32 19.68
CA LEU A 605 -2.91 6.27 20.69
C LEU A 605 -4.17 6.50 21.52
N LYS A 606 -4.39 7.75 21.99
CA LYS A 606 -5.62 8.14 22.70
C LYS A 606 -6.87 7.95 21.80
N SER A 607 -6.75 8.25 20.51
CA SER A 607 -7.83 8.07 19.52
C SER A 607 -8.13 6.60 19.28
N TYR A 608 -7.10 5.75 19.14
CA TYR A 608 -7.29 4.31 19.04
C TYR A 608 -7.96 3.71 20.28
N ALA A 609 -7.59 4.16 21.48
CA ALA A 609 -8.26 3.73 22.71
C ALA A 609 -9.75 4.06 22.67
N ALA A 610 -10.11 5.29 22.27
CA ALA A 610 -11.50 5.70 22.13
C ALA A 610 -12.24 4.96 21.01
N MET A 611 -11.59 4.77 19.84
CA MET A 611 -12.14 4.05 18.71
C MET A 611 -12.41 2.58 19.05
N GLY A 612 -11.46 1.90 19.68
CA GLY A 612 -11.62 0.50 20.06
C GLY A 612 -12.74 0.30 21.08
N ARG A 613 -12.87 1.21 22.07
CA ARG A 613 -13.99 1.19 23.04
C ARG A 613 -15.33 1.50 22.36
N TYR A 614 -15.36 2.42 21.40
CA TYR A 614 -16.56 2.67 20.59
C TYR A 614 -17.03 1.40 19.88
N TYR A 615 -16.12 0.71 19.18
CA TYR A 615 -16.47 -0.55 18.49
C TYR A 615 -16.78 -1.68 19.45
N LEU A 616 -16.09 -1.78 20.59
CA LEU A 616 -16.41 -2.75 21.65
C LEU A 616 -17.86 -2.59 22.11
N CYS A 617 -18.28 -1.36 22.42
CA CYS A 617 -19.66 -1.05 22.81
C CYS A 617 -20.65 -1.33 21.68
N LYS A 618 -20.35 -0.94 20.45
CA LYS A 618 -21.25 -1.10 19.29
C LYS A 618 -21.45 -2.58 18.92
N PHE A 619 -20.38 -3.37 18.85
CA PHE A 619 -20.46 -4.82 18.63
C PHE A 619 -21.12 -5.54 19.83
N GLY A 620 -20.78 -5.13 21.04
CA GLY A 620 -21.42 -5.65 22.26
C GLY A 620 -22.93 -5.43 22.22
N ALA A 621 -23.37 -4.21 21.88
CA ALA A 621 -24.79 -3.89 21.72
C ALA A 621 -25.45 -4.71 20.61
N ALA A 622 -24.78 -4.89 19.48
CA ALA A 622 -25.28 -5.72 18.38
C ALA A 622 -25.46 -7.19 18.80
N LEU A 623 -24.53 -7.73 19.59
CA LEU A 623 -24.62 -9.07 20.12
C LEU A 623 -25.79 -9.18 21.13
N GLU A 624 -25.96 -8.22 22.03
CA GLU A 624 -27.07 -8.19 22.97
C GLU A 624 -28.44 -8.06 22.25
N LEU A 625 -28.55 -7.28 21.18
CA LEU A 625 -29.78 -7.22 20.37
C LEU A 625 -30.05 -8.54 19.65
N ASN A 626 -29.02 -9.25 19.18
CA ASN A 626 -29.21 -10.60 18.63
C ASN A 626 -29.65 -11.60 19.71
N ARG A 627 -29.12 -11.54 20.94
CA ARG A 627 -29.58 -12.34 22.07
C ARG A 627 -31.05 -12.04 22.39
N TYR A 628 -31.44 -10.77 22.41
CA TYR A 628 -32.84 -10.38 22.59
C TYR A 628 -33.75 -10.96 21.50
N LYS A 629 -33.34 -10.93 20.23
CA LYS A 629 -34.12 -11.54 19.13
C LYS A 629 -34.38 -13.03 19.34
N HIS A 630 -33.46 -13.78 19.94
CA HIS A 630 -33.59 -15.21 20.15
C HIS A 630 -34.26 -15.61 21.49
N THR A 631 -34.08 -14.83 22.53
CA THR A 631 -34.57 -15.14 23.86
C THR A 631 -35.83 -14.43 24.27
N GLY A 632 -36.09 -13.23 23.69
CA GLY A 632 -37.15 -12.32 24.13
C GLY A 632 -36.90 -11.68 25.49
N ASP A 633 -35.72 -11.90 26.11
CA ASP A 633 -35.36 -11.33 27.40
C ASP A 633 -35.00 -9.84 27.24
N VAL A 634 -35.86 -8.97 27.76
CA VAL A 634 -35.72 -7.51 27.67
C VAL A 634 -34.42 -6.98 28.28
N THR A 635 -33.80 -7.73 29.20
CA THR A 635 -32.53 -7.32 29.82
C THR A 635 -31.40 -7.21 28.82
N HIS A 636 -31.41 -8.01 27.76
CA HIS A 636 -30.49 -7.91 26.66
C HIS A 636 -30.66 -6.58 25.88
N LYS A 637 -31.91 -6.19 25.62
CA LYS A 637 -32.19 -4.91 24.97
C LYS A 637 -31.76 -3.71 25.83
N GLU A 638 -32.03 -3.76 27.12
CA GLU A 638 -31.60 -2.72 28.07
C GLU A 638 -30.06 -2.59 28.12
N ARG A 639 -29.33 -3.71 28.11
CA ARG A 639 -27.85 -3.73 28.04
C ARG A 639 -27.36 -3.15 26.71
N ALA A 640 -27.99 -3.47 25.61
CA ALA A 640 -27.62 -2.92 24.30
C ALA A 640 -27.77 -1.39 24.28
N VAL A 641 -28.86 -0.86 24.82
CA VAL A 641 -29.09 0.58 24.95
C VAL A 641 -28.01 1.24 25.81
N ALA A 642 -27.69 0.66 26.97
CA ALA A 642 -26.64 1.17 27.85
C ALA A 642 -25.26 1.20 27.18
N LEU A 643 -24.89 0.15 26.44
CA LEU A 643 -23.63 0.10 25.67
C LEU A 643 -23.60 1.18 24.59
N LEU A 644 -24.71 1.46 23.90
CA LEU A 644 -24.75 2.50 22.88
C LEU A 644 -24.69 3.92 23.48
N GLU A 645 -25.27 4.12 24.66
CA GLU A 645 -25.12 5.37 25.40
C GLU A 645 -23.63 5.59 25.79
N GLU A 646 -22.93 4.56 26.21
CA GLU A 646 -21.49 4.60 26.45
C GLU A 646 -20.69 4.86 25.17
N ALA A 647 -21.05 4.22 24.06
CA ALA A 647 -20.43 4.42 22.74
C ALA A 647 -20.47 5.88 22.29
N CYS A 648 -21.54 6.62 22.59
CA CYS A 648 -21.63 8.07 22.30
C CYS A 648 -20.50 8.85 22.97
N GLY A 649 -20.18 8.55 24.23
CA GLY A 649 -19.08 9.19 24.94
C GLY A 649 -17.71 8.90 24.34
N HIS A 650 -17.48 7.67 23.90
CA HIS A 650 -16.24 7.29 23.22
C HIS A 650 -16.11 7.96 21.85
N TRP A 651 -17.18 8.08 21.09
CA TRP A 651 -17.18 8.79 19.80
C TRP A 651 -16.93 10.28 19.98
N ASP A 652 -17.58 10.95 20.94
CA ASP A 652 -17.35 12.35 21.26
C ASP A 652 -15.88 12.58 21.66
N ARG A 653 -15.31 11.67 22.45
CA ARG A 653 -13.89 11.70 22.83
C ARG A 653 -12.98 11.55 21.60
N LEU A 654 -13.27 10.61 20.72
CA LEU A 654 -12.55 10.39 19.46
C LEU A 654 -12.61 11.64 18.57
N GLY A 655 -13.79 12.24 18.41
CA GLY A 655 -13.99 13.46 17.64
C GLY A 655 -13.20 14.66 18.21
N TYR A 656 -13.17 14.81 19.52
CA TYR A 656 -12.36 15.83 20.18
C TYR A 656 -10.87 15.65 19.89
N LEU A 657 -10.33 14.44 20.13
CA LEU A 657 -8.91 14.14 19.94
C LEU A 657 -8.48 14.34 18.49
N TRP A 658 -9.28 13.86 17.55
CA TRP A 658 -9.04 14.03 16.12
C TRP A 658 -9.00 15.51 15.73
N SER A 659 -9.93 16.32 16.22
CA SER A 659 -10.03 17.75 15.91
C SER A 659 -8.85 18.58 16.43
N LEU A 660 -8.02 18.05 17.34
CA LEU A 660 -6.82 18.74 17.80
C LEU A 660 -5.78 18.93 16.69
N HIS A 661 -5.71 18.00 15.76
CA HIS A 661 -4.67 17.95 14.73
C HIS A 661 -5.19 17.83 13.30
N ASN A 662 -6.45 17.48 13.10
CA ASN A 662 -6.99 17.16 11.81
C ASN A 662 -8.15 18.09 11.43
N LYS A 663 -8.36 18.21 10.13
CA LYS A 663 -9.48 18.92 9.52
C LYS A 663 -10.28 17.98 8.61
N PRO A 664 -11.57 18.24 8.41
CA PRO A 664 -12.38 17.44 7.50
C PRO A 664 -11.87 17.46 6.06
N TYR A 665 -12.02 16.35 5.37
CA TYR A 665 -11.72 16.23 3.95
C TYR A 665 -12.70 15.30 3.23
N TYR A 666 -12.90 15.51 1.93
CA TYR A 666 -13.72 14.61 1.12
C TYR A 666 -12.92 13.35 0.78
N MET A 667 -13.37 12.23 1.34
CA MET A 667 -12.70 10.93 1.17
C MET A 667 -13.17 10.29 -0.13
N ALA A 668 -12.30 10.19 -1.12
CA ALA A 668 -12.56 9.55 -2.39
C ALA A 668 -13.14 8.13 -2.21
N ARG A 669 -12.63 7.42 -1.25
CA ARG A 669 -12.91 6.02 -0.99
C ARG A 669 -14.37 5.72 -0.65
N VAL A 670 -14.95 6.48 0.26
CA VAL A 670 -16.33 6.29 0.73
C VAL A 670 -17.30 7.34 0.19
N LYS A 671 -16.82 8.29 -0.63
CA LYS A 671 -17.63 9.36 -1.25
C LYS A 671 -18.35 10.25 -0.25
N HIS A 672 -17.75 10.43 0.94
CA HIS A 672 -18.29 11.28 1.99
C HIS A 672 -17.19 12.16 2.57
N THR A 673 -17.60 13.30 3.13
CA THR A 673 -16.69 14.11 3.95
C THR A 673 -16.42 13.39 5.25
N PHE A 674 -15.14 13.13 5.53
CA PHE A 674 -14.70 12.52 6.77
C PHE A 674 -14.37 13.58 7.82
N GLY A 675 -14.81 13.29 9.04
CA GLY A 675 -14.57 14.03 10.26
C GLY A 675 -15.50 13.51 11.35
N TYR A 676 -14.98 12.93 12.41
CA TYR A 676 -15.80 12.30 13.45
C TYR A 676 -16.95 13.18 14.00
N PRO A 677 -16.76 14.51 14.22
CA PRO A 677 -17.84 15.35 14.72
C PRO A 677 -19.07 15.40 13.82
N TYR A 678 -18.92 15.17 12.51
CA TYR A 678 -20.05 15.21 11.57
C TYR A 678 -21.04 14.06 11.75
N TYR A 679 -20.63 12.98 12.38
CA TYR A 679 -21.42 11.75 12.56
C TYR A 679 -21.86 11.54 14.02
N ALA A 680 -21.68 12.51 14.90
CA ALA A 680 -22.05 12.41 16.31
C ALA A 680 -23.57 12.18 16.49
N ASP A 681 -24.39 12.78 15.64
CA ASP A 681 -25.86 12.59 15.69
C ASP A 681 -26.26 11.20 15.17
N ASP A 682 -25.54 10.66 14.18
CA ASP A 682 -25.75 9.29 13.70
C ASP A 682 -25.44 8.26 14.80
N VAL A 683 -24.37 8.48 15.58
CA VAL A 683 -24.03 7.64 16.72
C VAL A 683 -25.11 7.71 17.81
N ARG A 684 -25.64 8.89 18.12
CA ARG A 684 -26.76 9.06 19.07
C ARG A 684 -28.04 8.40 18.58
N ARG A 685 -28.26 8.43 17.26
CA ARG A 685 -29.40 7.75 16.63
C ARG A 685 -29.38 6.25 16.84
N ASP A 686 -28.21 5.61 16.98
CA ASP A 686 -28.10 4.18 17.26
C ASP A 686 -28.82 3.79 18.57
N VAL A 687 -28.78 4.63 19.59
CA VAL A 687 -29.50 4.44 20.86
C VAL A 687 -31.01 4.36 20.63
N GLU A 688 -31.52 5.28 19.78
CA GLU A 688 -32.94 5.31 19.44
C GLU A 688 -33.36 4.10 18.60
N LEU A 689 -32.54 3.74 17.63
CA LEU A 689 -32.78 2.55 16.81
C LEU A 689 -32.84 1.28 17.67
N ALA A 690 -31.94 1.12 18.64
CA ALA A 690 -31.94 -0.03 19.54
C ALA A 690 -33.19 -0.08 20.43
N ARG A 691 -33.73 1.08 20.84
CA ARG A 691 -35.00 1.16 21.57
C ARG A 691 -36.22 0.72 20.75
N LEU A 692 -36.13 0.83 19.44
CA LEU A 692 -37.22 0.44 18.53
C LEU A 692 -37.21 -1.06 18.16
N VAL A 693 -36.06 -1.73 18.24
CA VAL A 693 -35.94 -3.19 18.07
C VAL A 693 -36.65 -3.90 19.21
#